data_f5b351f973a8f8a0b431187701b2ea3f
#
_entry.id   f5b351f973a8f8a0b431187701b2ea3f
#
_cell.length_a   1.000
_cell.length_b   1.000
_cell.length_c   1.000
_cell.angle_alpha   90.00
_cell.angle_beta   90.00
_cell.angle_gamma   90.00
#
_symmetry.space_group_name_H-M   'P 1'
#
loop_
_entity.id
_entity.type
_entity.pdbx_description
1 polymer ?
#
loop_
_entity_poly.entity_id
_entity_poly.type
_entity_poly.pdbx_seq_one_letter_code
_entity_poly.pdbx_strand_id
1 'polypeptide(L)'
;PEEFWTLKADLKTKKSDALLCEVTRFKGEAFKPVTGDHAHSAVSYLEPATYTVSSREDKPTSSKPSAPYITSTLQQAASVRLGYGVKKTMMMAQRLYEAGYITYMRTDSTSLSKDAVESCREYIESSYGDKYLPSEAKTYSNSNSNAQEAHEAIRPSDVRVKATQLANMERDAERLYQLIWQQFVACQMTPAEYTSTRIVVTAGDYELRTRGRVLRFDGYTLVQPLPVKKDEDGILPDVKVGEVLSLNELLPKQHFTKPPARFTEASLVKELEKQGIGRPSTYAAIIGTIQDRGYVHVESKRFHADKMGDIITERLTESFEELMDYSFTANMEQNLDAVAEGTLAWDDLLNDFYSGFSETLAKAKDADTGMRRNEPVGTDIECSNCGREMQIRTGSTGVFLGCSGYALPPKERCKNTMNLTSGDEAIDTEDEEAETTQLRLKRRCKLCNTAMDSYLLDEQRKIHICGNNPDCDGYEVEKGTFKIKGYDGPLIECDKCTNDMQLKSGRFGKYFGCTNEECKNTRKLLRNGEAAPPKMDPIQMPELKCLKVEDHYVLRDGAAGIFLAAKGFPKNRETRAPLLKEILPHKDALDPKYDFLLSAPVEDNNGLDTIIRFSRKTKEHYVQTEIDGKPSGWKATYEKRKWVIEEKAKKAPKKAKAEPKAKAKPKAKAKAKPKVEAEVKAEVKAETNAKPEA
;
A
#
# COMPACT_ATOMS: atom_id res chain seq x y z
N PRO A 1 -14.69 24.27 0.25
CA PRO A 1 -13.81 24.53 1.38
C PRO A 1 -14.16 25.86 2.03
N GLU A 2 -14.23 25.86 3.35
CA GLU A 2 -14.46 27.04 4.16
C GLU A 2 -13.15 27.56 4.69
N GLU A 3 -12.97 28.87 4.65
CA GLU A 3 -11.79 29.54 5.19
C GLU A 3 -11.88 29.60 6.71
N PHE A 4 -10.77 29.35 7.39
CA PHE A 4 -10.61 29.61 8.81
C PHE A 4 -9.15 29.95 9.13
N TRP A 5 -8.95 30.59 10.27
CA TRP A 5 -7.62 31.00 10.71
C TRP A 5 -7.30 30.42 12.07
N THR A 6 -6.04 30.19 12.32
CA THR A 6 -5.50 29.92 13.65
C THR A 6 -4.51 31.04 14.02
N LEU A 7 -4.51 31.40 15.27
CA LEU A 7 -3.58 32.40 15.80
C LEU A 7 -2.78 31.79 16.94
N LYS A 8 -1.48 31.76 16.80
CA LYS A 8 -0.56 31.31 17.86
C LYS A 8 0.29 32.49 18.31
N ALA A 9 0.64 32.48 19.60
CA ALA A 9 1.58 33.43 20.19
C ALA A 9 2.84 32.67 20.65
N ASP A 10 3.98 33.07 20.14
CA ASP A 10 5.27 32.66 20.65
C ASP A 10 5.64 33.56 21.82
N LEU A 11 5.59 32.99 23.03
CA LEU A 11 5.83 33.71 24.29
C LEU A 11 7.16 33.27 24.88
N LYS A 12 7.78 34.13 25.68
CA LYS A 12 8.99 33.84 26.44
C LYS A 12 8.77 34.01 27.93
N THR A 13 9.27 33.08 28.71
CA THR A 13 9.33 33.17 30.18
C THR A 13 10.40 34.14 30.59
N LYS A 14 10.43 34.51 31.90
CA LYS A 14 11.51 35.33 32.46
C LYS A 14 12.91 34.70 32.32
N LYS A 15 12.97 33.37 32.11
CA LYS A 15 14.22 32.62 31.85
C LYS A 15 14.54 32.51 30.34
N SER A 16 13.77 33.19 29.51
CA SER A 16 13.87 33.12 28.02
C SER A 16 13.51 31.79 27.41
N ASP A 17 12.83 30.88 28.16
CA ASP A 17 12.29 29.64 27.57
C ASP A 17 11.09 29.97 26.69
N ALA A 18 11.01 29.34 25.52
CA ALA A 18 9.90 29.52 24.59
C ALA A 18 8.64 28.78 25.02
N LEU A 19 7.49 29.42 24.87
CA LEU A 19 6.17 28.85 25.15
C LEU A 19 5.21 29.22 24.02
N LEU A 20 4.97 28.28 23.10
CA LEU A 20 4.02 28.46 22.00
C LEU A 20 2.59 28.18 22.49
N CYS A 21 1.72 29.18 22.45
CA CYS A 21 0.34 29.11 22.88
C CYS A 21 -0.60 29.40 21.71
N GLU A 22 -1.71 28.68 21.62
CA GLU A 22 -2.77 28.93 20.64
C GLU A 22 -3.88 29.74 21.26
N VAL A 23 -4.37 30.79 20.57
CA VAL A 23 -5.52 31.58 20.96
C VAL A 23 -6.77 30.75 20.75
N THR A 24 -7.47 30.44 21.86
CA THR A 24 -8.59 29.50 21.84
C THR A 24 -9.93 30.12 22.19
N ARG A 25 -9.92 31.25 22.94
CA ARG A 25 -11.15 31.94 23.37
C ARG A 25 -11.01 33.44 23.28
N PHE A 26 -12.14 34.11 23.04
CA PHE A 26 -12.34 35.54 23.15
C PHE A 26 -13.59 35.81 24.00
N LYS A 27 -13.46 36.60 25.06
CA LYS A 27 -14.55 36.89 26.02
C LYS A 27 -15.30 35.65 26.53
N GLY A 28 -14.56 34.54 26.73
CA GLY A 28 -15.09 33.28 27.22
C GLY A 28 -15.67 32.35 26.15
N GLU A 29 -15.91 32.84 24.93
CA GLU A 29 -16.40 32.05 23.81
C GLU A 29 -15.24 31.51 22.94
N ALA A 30 -15.50 30.45 22.16
CA ALA A 30 -14.49 29.85 21.27
C ALA A 30 -14.08 30.88 20.19
N PHE A 31 -12.79 31.17 20.09
CA PHE A 31 -12.22 32.03 19.07
C PHE A 31 -12.01 31.24 17.77
N LYS A 32 -12.79 31.54 16.75
CA LYS A 32 -12.74 30.90 15.43
C LYS A 32 -12.80 31.96 14.34
N PRO A 33 -11.67 32.61 14.00
CA PRO A 33 -11.65 33.58 12.93
C PRO A 33 -11.85 32.91 11.57
N VAL A 34 -12.81 33.41 10.79
CA VAL A 34 -13.22 32.87 9.49
C VAL A 34 -12.75 33.76 8.33
N THR A 35 -12.17 34.91 8.63
CA THR A 35 -11.61 35.84 7.64
C THR A 35 -10.26 36.37 8.11
N GLY A 36 -9.42 36.82 7.16
CA GLY A 36 -8.16 37.46 7.46
C GLY A 36 -8.29 38.71 8.32
N ASP A 37 -9.30 39.55 8.05
CA ASP A 37 -9.56 40.80 8.82
C ASP A 37 -9.88 40.48 10.30
N HIS A 38 -10.64 39.41 10.56
CA HIS A 38 -10.94 38.98 11.93
C HIS A 38 -9.66 38.50 12.65
N ALA A 39 -8.81 37.74 11.94
CA ALA A 39 -7.53 37.29 12.50
C ALA A 39 -6.55 38.45 12.77
N HIS A 40 -6.43 39.41 11.83
CA HIS A 40 -5.55 40.57 11.96
C HIS A 40 -6.03 41.58 13.01
N SER A 41 -7.37 41.74 13.16
CA SER A 41 -7.92 42.53 14.26
C SER A 41 -7.54 41.94 15.64
N ALA A 42 -7.56 40.61 15.77
CA ALA A 42 -7.07 39.95 17.00
C ALA A 42 -5.56 40.13 17.20
N VAL A 43 -4.76 40.10 16.14
CA VAL A 43 -3.33 40.38 16.21
C VAL A 43 -3.08 41.79 16.73
N SER A 44 -3.72 42.83 16.15
CA SER A 44 -3.56 44.21 16.60
C SER A 44 -3.98 44.43 18.06
N TYR A 45 -4.97 43.70 18.56
CA TYR A 45 -5.36 43.76 19.96
C TYR A 45 -4.33 43.08 20.89
N LEU A 46 -3.76 41.96 20.44
CA LEU A 46 -2.85 41.12 21.21
C LEU A 46 -1.41 41.65 21.25
N GLU A 47 -0.97 42.39 20.24
CA GLU A 47 0.41 42.97 20.19
C GLU A 47 0.77 43.80 21.44
N PRO A 48 -0.06 44.77 21.90
CA PRO A 48 0.23 45.57 23.08
C PRO A 48 -0.22 44.87 24.41
N ALA A 49 -0.83 43.71 24.34
CA ALA A 49 -1.44 43.07 25.51
C ALA A 49 -0.41 42.51 26.48
N THR A 50 -0.77 42.44 27.77
CA THR A 50 0.03 41.79 28.79
C THR A 50 -0.38 40.31 28.89
N TYR A 51 0.57 39.41 28.72
CA TYR A 51 0.34 37.96 28.78
C TYR A 51 0.61 37.45 30.20
N THR A 52 -0.41 36.98 30.88
CA THR A 52 -0.32 36.47 32.23
C THR A 52 -0.76 35.02 32.34
N VAL A 53 0.01 34.17 32.94
CA VAL A 53 -0.37 32.78 33.21
C VAL A 53 -1.53 32.76 34.20
N SER A 54 -2.74 32.41 33.71
CA SER A 54 -3.96 32.37 34.51
C SER A 54 -4.17 31.03 35.22
N SER A 55 -3.73 29.92 34.58
CA SER A 55 -3.76 28.61 35.22
C SER A 55 -2.67 27.69 34.71
N ARG A 56 -2.23 26.80 35.59
CA ARG A 56 -1.40 25.65 35.28
C ARG A 56 -1.99 24.42 35.98
N GLU A 57 -2.18 23.36 35.21
CA GLU A 57 -2.77 22.12 35.71
C GLU A 57 -1.89 20.95 35.25
N ASP A 58 -1.34 20.21 36.23
CA ASP A 58 -0.56 19.00 36.01
C ASP A 58 -1.42 17.80 36.45
N LYS A 59 -1.72 16.90 35.48
CA LYS A 59 -2.55 15.70 35.70
C LYS A 59 -1.81 14.43 35.34
N PRO A 60 -1.84 13.39 36.19
CA PRO A 60 -1.41 12.07 35.77
C PRO A 60 -2.36 11.52 34.67
N THR A 61 -1.78 11.00 33.63
CA THR A 61 -2.50 10.33 32.54
C THR A 61 -1.81 9.03 32.20
N SER A 62 -2.55 8.06 31.67
CA SER A 62 -2.00 6.77 31.27
C SER A 62 -2.38 6.42 29.83
N SER A 63 -1.48 5.72 29.16
CA SER A 63 -1.73 5.09 27.86
C SER A 63 -1.76 3.58 28.03
N LYS A 64 -2.87 2.96 27.66
CA LYS A 64 -3.03 1.50 27.76
C LYS A 64 -2.58 0.81 26.47
N PRO A 65 -2.03 -0.41 26.54
CA PRO A 65 -1.74 -1.19 25.35
C PRO A 65 -3.04 -1.61 24.65
N SER A 66 -2.97 -1.76 23.33
CA SER A 66 -4.06 -2.28 22.52
C SER A 66 -4.20 -3.81 22.66
N ALA A 67 -5.35 -4.36 22.27
CA ALA A 67 -5.60 -5.80 22.21
C ALA A 67 -4.58 -6.51 21.29
N PRO A 68 -4.41 -7.83 21.44
CA PRO A 68 -3.64 -8.62 20.48
C PRO A 68 -4.24 -8.51 19.08
N TYR A 69 -3.42 -8.79 18.05
CA TYR A 69 -3.87 -8.62 16.68
C TYR A 69 -4.94 -9.64 16.26
N ILE A 70 -5.92 -9.13 15.54
CA ILE A 70 -6.78 -9.86 14.62
C ILE A 70 -6.32 -9.57 13.19
N THR A 71 -6.90 -10.23 12.19
CA THR A 71 -6.48 -10.05 10.77
C THR A 71 -6.50 -8.59 10.33
N SER A 72 -7.58 -7.87 10.58
CA SER A 72 -7.75 -6.47 10.17
C SER A 72 -6.75 -5.54 10.86
N THR A 73 -6.57 -5.68 12.16
CA THR A 73 -5.65 -4.82 12.93
C THR A 73 -4.19 -5.14 12.62
N LEU A 74 -3.83 -6.40 12.31
CA LEU A 74 -2.51 -6.75 11.81
C LEU A 74 -2.23 -6.10 10.45
N GLN A 75 -3.18 -6.15 9.53
CA GLN A 75 -3.05 -5.51 8.21
C GLN A 75 -2.87 -4.00 8.33
N GLN A 76 -3.65 -3.35 9.20
CA GLN A 76 -3.52 -1.91 9.49
C GLN A 76 -2.14 -1.57 10.08
N ALA A 77 -1.71 -2.31 11.10
CA ALA A 77 -0.43 -2.08 11.75
C ALA A 77 0.76 -2.32 10.81
N ALA A 78 0.72 -3.38 10.01
CA ALA A 78 1.75 -3.69 9.02
C ALA A 78 1.84 -2.61 7.92
N SER A 79 0.71 -2.08 7.48
CA SER A 79 0.67 -0.97 6.52
C SER A 79 1.29 0.31 7.08
N VAL A 80 0.92 0.69 8.30
CA VAL A 80 1.39 1.93 8.94
C VAL A 80 2.86 1.83 9.37
N ARG A 81 3.26 0.72 10.05
CA ARG A 81 4.58 0.60 10.67
C ARG A 81 5.64 0.01 9.75
N LEU A 82 5.25 -0.90 8.85
CA LEU A 82 6.19 -1.59 7.95
C LEU A 82 6.08 -1.13 6.51
N GLY A 83 5.01 -0.43 6.14
CA GLY A 83 4.71 -0.05 4.76
C GLY A 83 4.33 -1.24 3.88
N TYR A 84 3.77 -2.31 4.47
CA TYR A 84 3.32 -3.48 3.73
C TYR A 84 1.89 -3.29 3.24
N GLY A 85 1.63 -3.63 1.98
CA GLY A 85 0.25 -3.77 1.50
C GLY A 85 -0.42 -5.00 2.10
N VAL A 86 -1.75 -5.01 2.09
CA VAL A 86 -2.57 -6.07 2.69
C VAL A 86 -2.21 -7.46 2.14
N LYS A 87 -2.07 -7.59 0.83
CA LYS A 87 -1.68 -8.84 0.16
C LYS A 87 -0.31 -9.34 0.63
N LYS A 88 0.67 -8.45 0.76
CA LYS A 88 2.01 -8.79 1.25
C LYS A 88 1.97 -9.22 2.71
N THR A 89 1.21 -8.51 3.54
CA THR A 89 1.03 -8.84 4.96
C THR A 89 0.49 -10.26 5.12
N MET A 90 -0.58 -10.61 4.40
CA MET A 90 -1.16 -11.95 4.49
C MET A 90 -0.23 -13.04 3.95
N MET A 91 0.53 -12.77 2.90
CA MET A 91 1.53 -13.72 2.39
C MET A 91 2.65 -14.00 3.42
N MET A 92 3.13 -12.96 4.11
CA MET A 92 4.14 -13.15 5.17
C MET A 92 3.57 -13.86 6.39
N ALA A 93 2.34 -13.51 6.80
CA ALA A 93 1.65 -14.16 7.91
C ALA A 93 1.39 -15.64 7.63
N GLN A 94 0.98 -15.99 6.41
CA GLN A 94 0.81 -17.37 5.96
C GLN A 94 2.11 -18.18 6.13
N ARG A 95 3.24 -17.64 5.68
CA ARG A 95 4.55 -18.31 5.83
C ARG A 95 4.96 -18.51 7.27
N LEU A 96 4.71 -17.51 8.13
CA LEU A 96 4.99 -17.60 9.56
C LEU A 96 4.13 -18.68 10.24
N TYR A 97 2.85 -18.77 9.85
CA TYR A 97 1.93 -19.79 10.34
C TYR A 97 2.33 -21.20 9.89
N GLU A 98 2.60 -21.40 8.60
CA GLU A 98 3.03 -22.68 8.02
C GLU A 98 4.35 -23.18 8.62
N ALA A 99 5.23 -22.26 9.03
CA ALA A 99 6.46 -22.59 9.74
C ALA A 99 6.27 -22.80 11.25
N GLY A 100 5.05 -22.67 11.78
CA GLY A 100 4.72 -22.88 13.18
C GLY A 100 5.14 -21.74 14.12
N TYR A 101 5.44 -20.55 13.62
CA TYR A 101 5.90 -19.43 14.44
C TYR A 101 4.78 -18.57 15.02
N ILE A 102 3.60 -18.54 14.40
CA ILE A 102 2.43 -17.81 14.89
C ILE A 102 1.18 -18.68 14.87
N THR A 103 0.15 -18.26 15.62
CA THR A 103 -1.21 -18.81 15.54
C THR A 103 -1.84 -18.49 14.18
N TYR A 104 -3.00 -19.06 13.89
CA TYR A 104 -3.67 -18.86 12.61
C TYR A 104 -3.96 -17.38 12.34
N MET A 105 -3.56 -16.88 11.16
CA MET A 105 -3.59 -15.46 10.83
C MET A 105 -4.92 -14.93 10.32
N ARG A 106 -5.91 -15.80 10.07
CA ARG A 106 -7.26 -15.39 9.67
C ARG A 106 -8.21 -15.56 10.84
N THR A 107 -8.28 -14.58 11.69
CA THR A 107 -9.10 -14.56 12.89
C THR A 107 -9.65 -13.15 13.14
N ASP A 108 -10.82 -13.08 13.70
CA ASP A 108 -11.48 -11.89 14.25
C ASP A 108 -11.55 -11.90 15.79
N SER A 109 -11.01 -12.96 16.41
CA SER A 109 -10.97 -13.13 17.86
C SER A 109 -9.73 -12.45 18.47
N THR A 110 -9.94 -11.70 19.54
CA THR A 110 -8.89 -11.14 20.41
C THR A 110 -8.59 -12.04 21.62
N SER A 111 -9.24 -13.20 21.72
CA SER A 111 -9.07 -14.14 22.82
C SER A 111 -7.67 -14.76 22.83
N LEU A 112 -7.14 -15.01 24.01
CA LEU A 112 -5.86 -15.67 24.23
C LEU A 112 -6.08 -16.92 25.11
N SER A 113 -5.40 -18.01 24.81
CA SER A 113 -5.41 -19.20 25.68
C SER A 113 -4.73 -18.88 27.01
N LYS A 114 -5.15 -19.56 28.07
CA LYS A 114 -4.58 -19.39 29.41
C LYS A 114 -3.08 -19.64 29.44
N ASP A 115 -2.64 -20.72 28.81
CA ASP A 115 -1.21 -21.10 28.74
C ASP A 115 -0.37 -20.00 28.03
N ALA A 116 -0.92 -19.38 26.97
CA ALA A 116 -0.25 -18.30 26.28
C ALA A 116 -0.12 -17.05 27.15
N VAL A 117 -1.16 -16.71 27.91
CA VAL A 117 -1.15 -15.58 28.84
C VAL A 117 -0.14 -15.84 29.98
N GLU A 118 -0.16 -17.02 30.59
CA GLU A 118 0.78 -17.41 31.65
C GLU A 118 2.22 -17.35 31.15
N SER A 119 2.53 -17.98 30.02
CA SER A 119 3.87 -17.95 29.42
C SER A 119 4.33 -16.53 29.08
N CYS A 120 3.42 -15.67 28.60
CA CYS A 120 3.74 -14.27 28.32
C CYS A 120 4.05 -13.48 29.61
N ARG A 121 3.27 -13.69 30.66
CA ARG A 121 3.46 -13.04 31.95
C ARG A 121 4.76 -13.45 32.61
N GLU A 122 5.09 -14.76 32.64
CA GLU A 122 6.41 -15.26 33.10
C GLU A 122 7.56 -14.63 32.31
N TYR A 123 7.39 -14.49 30.99
CA TYR A 123 8.39 -13.85 30.13
C TYR A 123 8.56 -12.37 30.48
N ILE A 124 7.47 -11.62 30.73
CA ILE A 124 7.53 -10.20 31.14
C ILE A 124 8.23 -10.06 32.48
N GLU A 125 7.86 -10.85 33.48
CA GLU A 125 8.46 -10.83 34.81
C GLU A 125 9.97 -11.09 34.75
N SER A 126 10.38 -12.16 34.07
CA SER A 126 11.79 -12.56 33.96
C SER A 126 12.65 -11.61 33.13
N SER A 127 12.08 -10.95 32.11
CA SER A 127 12.83 -10.11 31.16
C SER A 127 12.83 -8.64 31.49
N TYR A 128 11.78 -8.13 32.13
CA TYR A 128 11.56 -6.71 32.40
C TYR A 128 11.33 -6.38 33.88
N GLY A 129 10.96 -7.38 34.69
CA GLY A 129 10.72 -7.24 36.13
C GLY A 129 9.28 -6.87 36.47
N ASP A 130 8.98 -6.95 37.79
CA ASP A 130 7.62 -6.87 38.33
C ASP A 130 6.88 -5.56 38.01
N LYS A 131 7.60 -4.45 37.85
CA LYS A 131 7.01 -3.14 37.55
C LYS A 131 6.26 -3.13 36.20
N TYR A 132 6.68 -4.00 35.27
CA TYR A 132 6.08 -4.11 33.93
C TYR A 132 4.95 -5.13 33.85
N LEU A 133 4.72 -5.89 34.93
CA LEU A 133 3.68 -6.91 35.00
C LEU A 133 2.51 -6.39 35.87
N PRO A 134 1.30 -6.22 35.28
CA PRO A 134 0.12 -5.88 36.09
C PRO A 134 -0.26 -7.05 37.01
N SER A 135 -0.84 -6.74 38.18
CA SER A 135 -1.26 -7.75 39.18
C SER A 135 -2.19 -8.81 38.60
N GLU A 136 -3.08 -8.40 37.71
CA GLU A 136 -4.03 -9.28 37.05
C GLU A 136 -3.72 -9.43 35.58
N ALA A 137 -4.00 -10.63 35.02
CA ALA A 137 -3.91 -10.87 33.60
C ALA A 137 -4.96 -10.04 32.84
N LYS A 138 -4.54 -9.44 31.73
CA LYS A 138 -5.48 -8.65 30.91
C LYS A 138 -6.25 -9.58 29.98
N THR A 139 -7.55 -9.49 30.05
CA THR A 139 -8.49 -10.15 29.15
C THR A 139 -9.03 -9.15 28.16
N TYR A 140 -9.25 -9.60 26.91
CA TYR A 140 -9.81 -8.79 25.84
C TYR A 140 -11.08 -9.48 25.37
N SER A 141 -12.20 -8.75 25.41
CA SER A 141 -13.47 -9.21 24.86
C SER A 141 -13.51 -9.01 23.35
N ASN A 142 -14.12 -9.94 22.65
CA ASN A 142 -14.41 -9.76 21.23
C ASN A 142 -15.43 -8.63 21.05
N SER A 143 -15.12 -7.68 20.15
CA SER A 143 -16.05 -6.60 19.81
C SER A 143 -17.18 -7.07 18.91
N ASN A 144 -16.99 -8.18 18.21
CA ASN A 144 -17.99 -8.82 17.37
C ASN A 144 -18.70 -9.95 18.16
N SER A 145 -20.01 -9.80 18.34
CA SER A 145 -20.84 -10.85 18.97
C SER A 145 -20.81 -12.20 18.23
N ASN A 146 -20.42 -12.19 16.96
CA ASN A 146 -20.36 -13.33 16.06
C ASN A 146 -18.93 -13.90 15.88
N ALA A 147 -17.95 -13.47 16.72
CA ALA A 147 -16.62 -14.08 16.68
C ALA A 147 -16.74 -15.54 17.09
N GLN A 148 -16.28 -16.46 16.23
CA GLN A 148 -16.29 -17.89 16.55
C GLN A 148 -15.45 -18.12 17.81
N GLU A 149 -16.05 -18.60 18.87
CA GLU A 149 -15.42 -18.77 20.20
C GLU A 149 -14.16 -19.64 20.19
N ALA A 150 -14.00 -20.49 19.17
CA ALA A 150 -12.85 -21.39 19.01
C ALA A 150 -11.59 -20.71 18.45
N HIS A 151 -11.66 -19.44 18.01
CA HIS A 151 -10.53 -18.76 17.40
C HIS A 151 -9.71 -18.00 18.43
N GLU A 152 -8.39 -18.07 18.30
CA GLU A 152 -7.41 -17.31 19.10
C GLU A 152 -6.88 -16.12 18.30
N ALA A 153 -6.42 -15.08 19.00
CA ALA A 153 -5.74 -13.94 18.40
C ALA A 153 -4.43 -14.33 17.72
N ILE A 154 -3.93 -13.46 16.84
CA ILE A 154 -2.64 -13.64 16.18
C ILE A 154 -1.53 -13.33 17.17
N ARG A 155 -0.76 -14.34 17.54
CA ARG A 155 0.35 -14.26 18.49
C ARG A 155 1.51 -15.18 18.11
N PRO A 156 2.71 -15.00 18.66
CA PRO A 156 3.78 -16.00 18.57
C PRO A 156 3.34 -17.33 19.19
N SER A 157 3.75 -18.44 18.59
CA SER A 157 3.55 -19.79 19.18
C SER A 157 4.35 -19.94 20.47
N ASP A 158 5.56 -19.37 20.53
CA ASP A 158 6.40 -19.28 21.73
C ASP A 158 6.94 -17.84 21.88
N VAL A 159 6.59 -17.19 22.98
CA VAL A 159 7.00 -15.82 23.29
C VAL A 159 8.53 -15.66 23.50
N ARG A 160 9.23 -16.76 23.82
CA ARG A 160 10.67 -16.79 24.03
C ARG A 160 11.48 -16.70 22.75
N VAL A 161 10.85 -17.03 21.60
CA VAL A 161 11.47 -16.97 20.27
C VAL A 161 11.46 -15.52 19.78
N LYS A 162 12.63 -14.99 19.43
CA LYS A 162 12.78 -13.64 18.87
C LYS A 162 12.83 -13.67 17.34
N ALA A 163 12.48 -12.56 16.69
CA ALA A 163 12.50 -12.45 15.24
C ALA A 163 13.87 -12.82 14.62
N THR A 164 14.97 -12.55 15.32
CA THR A 164 16.33 -12.90 14.89
C THR A 164 16.68 -14.38 14.98
N GLN A 165 15.82 -15.19 15.60
CA GLN A 165 16.00 -16.63 15.80
C GLN A 165 15.17 -17.46 14.81
N LEU A 166 14.34 -16.83 13.98
CA LEU A 166 13.52 -17.53 13.00
C LEU A 166 14.41 -18.21 11.95
N ALA A 167 14.24 -19.51 11.77
CA ALA A 167 14.98 -20.28 10.80
C ALA A 167 14.30 -20.21 9.42
N ASN A 168 15.10 -20.01 8.37
CA ASN A 168 14.64 -20.02 6.97
C ASN A 168 13.53 -18.99 6.61
N MET A 169 13.40 -17.92 7.41
CA MET A 169 12.48 -16.83 7.13
C MET A 169 13.18 -15.68 6.40
N GLU A 170 12.46 -15.06 5.47
CA GLU A 170 12.89 -13.83 4.82
C GLU A 170 12.74 -12.64 5.76
N ARG A 171 13.54 -11.60 5.55
CA ARG A 171 13.56 -10.39 6.38
C ARG A 171 12.18 -9.73 6.53
N ASP A 172 11.33 -9.80 5.52
CA ASP A 172 9.99 -9.22 5.59
C ASP A 172 9.08 -10.01 6.54
N ALA A 173 9.21 -11.34 6.59
CA ALA A 173 8.51 -12.20 7.55
C ALA A 173 9.04 -11.98 8.98
N GLU A 174 10.36 -11.85 9.16
CA GLU A 174 10.97 -11.52 10.47
C GLU A 174 10.43 -10.18 11.02
N ARG A 175 10.30 -9.16 10.18
CA ARG A 175 9.76 -7.86 10.58
C ARG A 175 8.27 -7.94 10.96
N LEU A 176 7.49 -8.73 10.23
CA LEU A 176 6.08 -8.95 10.57
C LEU A 176 5.95 -9.73 11.88
N TYR A 177 6.78 -10.77 12.08
CA TYR A 177 6.83 -11.51 13.34
C TYR A 177 7.18 -10.59 14.52
N GLN A 178 8.18 -9.71 14.36
CA GLN A 178 8.55 -8.72 15.39
C GLN A 178 7.37 -7.82 15.75
N LEU A 179 6.58 -7.39 14.77
CA LEU A 179 5.39 -6.58 15.01
C LEU A 179 4.33 -7.35 15.82
N ILE A 180 4.07 -8.62 15.47
CA ILE A 180 3.13 -9.51 16.17
C ILE A 180 3.63 -9.78 17.59
N TRP A 181 4.90 -10.10 17.74
CA TRP A 181 5.53 -10.36 19.02
C TRP A 181 5.44 -9.16 19.96
N GLN A 182 5.75 -7.96 19.47
CA GLN A 182 5.68 -6.72 20.25
C GLN A 182 4.26 -6.45 20.75
N GLN A 183 3.26 -6.62 19.91
CA GLN A 183 1.86 -6.42 20.30
C GLN A 183 1.40 -7.43 21.34
N PHE A 184 1.76 -8.70 21.17
CA PHE A 184 1.41 -9.77 22.10
C PHE A 184 2.01 -9.56 23.49
N VAL A 185 3.30 -9.20 23.58
CA VAL A 185 3.93 -8.91 24.85
C VAL A 185 3.35 -7.62 25.46
N ALA A 186 3.25 -6.55 24.68
CA ALA A 186 2.71 -5.26 25.12
C ALA A 186 1.29 -5.38 25.69
N CYS A 187 0.45 -6.25 25.11
CA CYS A 187 -0.94 -6.37 25.55
C CYS A 187 -1.07 -6.92 26.99
N GLN A 188 -0.07 -7.59 27.53
CA GLN A 188 -0.03 -8.10 28.90
C GLN A 188 0.81 -7.22 29.86
N MET A 189 1.40 -6.11 29.39
CA MET A 189 2.23 -5.21 30.18
C MET A 189 1.41 -4.10 30.86
N THR A 190 2.04 -3.46 31.89
CA THR A 190 1.48 -2.27 32.55
C THR A 190 1.35 -1.08 31.59
N PRO A 191 0.36 -0.18 31.77
CA PRO A 191 0.23 1.05 31.00
C PRO A 191 1.49 1.93 31.11
N ALA A 192 1.71 2.77 30.08
CA ALA A 192 2.66 3.88 30.20
C ALA A 192 2.01 5.05 30.93
N GLU A 193 2.79 5.71 31.81
CA GLU A 193 2.32 6.80 32.65
C GLU A 193 2.98 8.12 32.24
N TYR A 194 2.17 9.16 32.20
CA TYR A 194 2.59 10.51 31.80
C TYR A 194 2.09 11.53 32.81
N THR A 195 2.80 12.64 32.95
CA THR A 195 2.23 13.88 33.50
C THR A 195 1.84 14.77 32.31
N SER A 196 0.56 15.08 32.19
CA SER A 196 0.05 16.04 31.20
C SER A 196 -0.07 17.40 31.84
N THR A 197 0.62 18.40 31.29
CA THR A 197 0.60 19.79 31.74
C THR A 197 -0.26 20.60 30.79
N ARG A 198 -1.23 21.35 31.33
CA ARG A 198 -1.98 22.36 30.63
C ARG A 198 -1.64 23.73 31.19
N ILE A 199 -1.29 24.68 30.34
CA ILE A 199 -1.07 26.07 30.71
C ILE A 199 -2.11 26.93 29.99
N VAL A 200 -2.73 27.84 30.73
CA VAL A 200 -3.65 28.83 30.19
C VAL A 200 -3.02 30.21 30.45
N VAL A 201 -2.98 31.02 29.42
CA VAL A 201 -2.46 32.39 29.45
C VAL A 201 -3.60 33.33 29.07
N THR A 202 -3.81 34.40 29.78
CA THR A 202 -4.75 35.46 29.48
C THR A 202 -4.03 36.67 28.92
N ALA A 203 -4.57 37.28 27.87
CA ALA A 203 -4.10 38.52 27.27
C ALA A 203 -5.29 39.43 26.95
N GLY A 204 -5.65 40.33 27.87
CA GLY A 204 -6.88 41.07 27.81
C GLY A 204 -8.09 40.14 27.81
N ASP A 205 -8.98 40.29 26.81
CA ASP A 205 -10.16 39.47 26.64
C ASP A 205 -9.91 38.08 26.00
N TYR A 206 -8.65 37.80 25.61
CA TYR A 206 -8.26 36.54 24.98
C TYR A 206 -7.68 35.53 25.96
N GLU A 207 -7.99 34.26 25.70
CA GLU A 207 -7.43 33.10 26.40
C GLU A 207 -6.61 32.26 25.42
N LEU A 208 -5.33 32.03 25.76
CA LEU A 208 -4.40 31.22 25.01
C LEU A 208 -4.12 29.93 25.77
N ARG A 209 -3.94 28.84 25.07
CA ARG A 209 -3.68 27.52 25.68
C ARG A 209 -2.51 26.81 25.03
N THR A 210 -1.79 26.08 25.86
CA THR A 210 -0.81 25.10 25.41
C THR A 210 -0.88 23.83 26.25
N ARG A 211 -0.46 22.73 25.67
CA ARG A 211 -0.39 21.42 26.34
C ARG A 211 0.95 20.77 26.06
N GLY A 212 1.44 20.04 27.04
CA GLY A 212 2.59 19.16 26.90
C GLY A 212 2.43 17.95 27.79
N ARG A 213 3.22 16.92 27.54
CA ARG A 213 3.24 15.74 28.40
C ARG A 213 4.66 15.22 28.59
N VAL A 214 4.94 14.70 29.77
CA VAL A 214 6.23 14.12 30.14
C VAL A 214 6.02 12.66 30.52
N LEU A 215 6.79 11.76 29.92
CA LEU A 215 6.80 10.34 30.28
C LEU A 215 7.36 10.15 31.68
N ARG A 216 6.62 9.46 32.56
CA ARG A 216 7.02 9.11 33.92
C ARG A 216 7.44 7.66 34.04
N PHE A 217 6.67 6.78 33.40
CA PHE A 217 6.95 5.35 33.31
C PHE A 217 6.59 4.83 31.94
N ASP A 218 7.52 4.17 31.30
CA ASP A 218 7.37 3.73 29.91
C ASP A 218 6.40 2.54 29.73
N GLY A 219 6.23 1.68 30.76
CA GLY A 219 5.32 0.55 30.69
C GLY A 219 5.47 -0.26 29.40
N TYR A 220 4.36 -0.57 28.75
CA TYR A 220 4.37 -1.36 27.50
C TYR A 220 5.13 -0.69 26.34
N THR A 221 5.35 0.63 26.39
CA THR A 221 6.05 1.34 25.31
C THR A 221 7.54 1.01 25.25
N LEU A 222 8.09 0.39 26.30
CA LEU A 222 9.43 -0.21 26.29
C LEU A 222 9.57 -1.26 25.18
N VAL A 223 8.54 -2.10 24.98
CA VAL A 223 8.52 -3.16 23.98
C VAL A 223 7.94 -2.67 22.64
N GLN A 224 6.96 -1.78 22.71
CA GLN A 224 6.26 -1.24 21.56
C GLN A 224 6.33 0.29 21.55
N PRO A 225 7.45 0.88 21.10
CA PRO A 225 7.61 2.32 21.05
C PRO A 225 6.51 3.00 20.23
N LEU A 226 5.94 4.06 20.78
CA LEU A 226 4.95 4.88 20.09
C LEU A 226 5.67 5.92 19.20
N PRO A 227 5.08 6.32 18.07
CA PRO A 227 5.58 7.47 17.31
C PRO A 227 5.58 8.72 18.17
N VAL A 228 6.70 9.44 18.23
CA VAL A 228 6.79 10.72 18.95
C VAL A 228 5.97 11.75 18.18
N LYS A 229 4.94 12.29 18.80
CA LYS A 229 4.17 13.43 18.26
C LYS A 229 4.86 14.72 18.68
N LYS A 230 5.58 15.34 17.75
CA LYS A 230 6.40 16.54 18.00
C LYS A 230 5.65 17.68 18.68
N ASP A 231 4.37 17.82 18.46
CA ASP A 231 3.56 18.94 18.97
C ASP A 231 2.88 18.65 20.32
N GLU A 232 2.76 17.39 20.75
CA GLU A 232 2.08 17.00 22.00
C GLU A 232 3.04 16.50 23.08
N ASP A 233 4.24 16.04 22.71
CA ASP A 233 5.22 15.40 23.61
C ASP A 233 6.32 16.37 24.07
N GLY A 234 6.09 17.67 23.99
CA GLY A 234 7.02 18.70 24.45
C GLY A 234 7.02 18.89 25.97
N ILE A 235 8.22 19.07 26.53
CA ILE A 235 8.37 19.54 27.92
C ILE A 235 8.07 21.03 27.93
N LEU A 236 6.99 21.43 28.62
CA LEU A 236 6.67 22.84 28.79
C LEU A 236 7.56 23.45 29.89
N PRO A 237 7.92 24.75 29.74
CA PRO A 237 8.68 25.46 30.75
C PRO A 237 7.92 25.50 32.10
N ASP A 238 8.69 25.60 33.20
CA ASP A 238 8.14 25.70 34.53
C ASP A 238 7.71 27.15 34.80
N VAL A 239 6.45 27.45 34.50
CA VAL A 239 5.82 28.77 34.75
C VAL A 239 4.86 28.70 35.91
N LYS A 240 4.73 29.80 36.64
CA LYS A 240 3.83 29.94 37.80
C LYS A 240 2.60 30.75 37.44
N VAL A 241 1.47 30.45 38.09
CA VAL A 241 0.25 31.28 37.99
C VAL A 241 0.57 32.70 38.43
N GLY A 242 0.13 33.69 37.66
CA GLY A 242 0.45 35.09 37.87
C GLY A 242 1.76 35.54 37.18
N GLU A 243 2.53 34.65 36.59
CA GLU A 243 3.75 35.02 35.87
C GLU A 243 3.39 35.75 34.58
N VAL A 244 4.08 36.90 34.37
CA VAL A 244 3.96 37.67 33.12
C VAL A 244 5.00 37.17 32.13
N LEU A 245 4.52 36.87 30.93
CA LEU A 245 5.31 36.41 29.77
C LEU A 245 5.51 37.55 28.78
N SER A 246 6.63 37.54 28.08
CA SER A 246 6.89 38.51 27.02
C SER A 246 6.48 37.93 25.67
N LEU A 247 5.79 38.70 24.85
CA LEU A 247 5.48 38.33 23.47
C LEU A 247 6.76 38.39 22.62
N ASN A 248 7.04 37.33 21.90
CA ASN A 248 8.07 37.30 20.86
C ASN A 248 7.46 37.58 19.49
N GLU A 249 6.43 36.83 19.11
CA GLU A 249 5.77 36.95 17.80
C GLU A 249 4.34 36.39 17.86
N LEU A 250 3.43 37.01 17.06
CA LEU A 250 2.10 36.46 16.78
C LEU A 250 2.10 35.84 15.39
N LEU A 251 1.57 34.63 15.30
CA LEU A 251 1.61 33.76 14.12
C LEU A 251 0.18 33.49 13.61
N PRO A 252 -0.43 34.43 12.87
CA PRO A 252 -1.69 34.16 12.18
C PRO A 252 -1.46 33.20 11.00
N LYS A 253 -2.25 32.15 10.90
CA LYS A 253 -2.15 31.20 9.79
C LYS A 253 -3.51 30.92 9.18
N GLN A 254 -3.62 31.13 7.87
CA GLN A 254 -4.79 30.82 7.08
C GLN A 254 -4.88 29.31 6.81
N HIS A 255 -6.09 28.78 6.90
CA HIS A 255 -6.43 27.40 6.59
C HIS A 255 -7.73 27.35 5.80
N PHE A 256 -7.93 26.24 5.14
CA PHE A 256 -9.19 25.88 4.51
C PHE A 256 -9.63 24.50 4.97
N THR A 257 -10.94 24.30 5.12
CA THR A 257 -11.47 22.96 5.41
C THR A 257 -11.07 22.01 4.31
N LYS A 258 -10.58 20.82 4.69
CA LYS A 258 -10.13 19.79 3.77
C LYS A 258 -11.25 18.79 3.50
N PRO A 259 -11.31 18.20 2.30
CA PRO A 259 -12.18 17.06 2.07
C PRO A 259 -11.75 15.88 2.96
N PRO A 260 -12.62 14.86 3.14
CA PRO A 260 -12.19 13.63 3.80
C PRO A 260 -10.92 13.06 3.15
N ALA A 261 -10.01 12.56 3.98
CA ALA A 261 -8.78 11.98 3.48
C ALA A 261 -9.08 10.75 2.59
N ARG A 262 -8.31 10.60 1.49
CA ARG A 262 -8.41 9.41 0.65
C ARG A 262 -8.05 8.16 1.46
N PHE A 263 -8.73 7.06 1.16
CA PHE A 263 -8.43 5.78 1.79
C PHE A 263 -7.00 5.32 1.47
N THR A 264 -6.34 4.82 2.49
CA THR A 264 -5.18 3.93 2.36
C THR A 264 -5.66 2.47 2.45
N GLU A 265 -4.83 1.48 2.11
CA GLU A 265 -5.20 0.07 2.32
C GLU A 265 -5.61 -0.18 3.80
N ALA A 266 -4.89 0.41 4.75
CA ALA A 266 -5.19 0.28 6.18
C ALA A 266 -6.54 0.90 6.57
N SER A 267 -6.82 2.13 6.12
CA SER A 267 -8.08 2.80 6.46
C SER A 267 -9.27 2.19 5.73
N LEU A 268 -9.08 1.62 4.54
CA LEU A 268 -10.12 0.90 3.82
C LEU A 268 -10.47 -0.43 4.53
N VAL A 269 -9.47 -1.20 4.98
CA VAL A 269 -9.71 -2.41 5.79
C VAL A 269 -10.49 -2.06 7.06
N LYS A 270 -10.11 -0.97 7.75
CA LYS A 270 -10.82 -0.51 8.94
C LYS A 270 -12.27 -0.13 8.65
N GLU A 271 -12.53 0.54 7.53
CA GLU A 271 -13.91 0.92 7.15
C GLU A 271 -14.74 -0.29 6.75
N LEU A 272 -14.18 -1.25 5.99
CA LEU A 272 -14.86 -2.51 5.66
C LEU A 272 -15.25 -3.28 6.92
N GLU A 273 -14.33 -3.41 7.88
CA GLU A 273 -14.60 -4.04 9.17
C GLU A 273 -15.71 -3.33 9.95
N LYS A 274 -15.66 -1.99 10.04
CA LYS A 274 -16.65 -1.16 10.72
C LYS A 274 -18.06 -1.32 10.10
N GLN A 275 -18.12 -1.45 8.78
CA GLN A 275 -19.37 -1.63 8.05
C GLN A 275 -19.86 -3.10 8.02
N GLY A 276 -19.09 -4.04 8.57
CA GLY A 276 -19.41 -5.47 8.52
C GLY A 276 -19.23 -6.10 7.13
N ILE A 277 -18.52 -5.42 6.21
CA ILE A 277 -18.31 -5.85 4.84
C ILE A 277 -17.08 -6.74 4.77
N GLY A 278 -17.27 -8.00 4.39
CA GLY A 278 -16.19 -8.99 4.28
C GLY A 278 -15.82 -9.64 5.61
N ARG A 279 -14.86 -10.54 5.55
CA ARG A 279 -14.34 -11.35 6.67
C ARG A 279 -12.81 -11.38 6.62
N PRO A 280 -12.12 -11.86 7.66
CA PRO A 280 -10.66 -12.00 7.67
C PRO A 280 -10.07 -12.68 6.43
N SER A 281 -10.83 -13.58 5.80
CA SER A 281 -10.42 -14.26 4.56
C SER A 281 -10.54 -13.43 3.29
N THR A 282 -11.38 -12.40 3.26
CA THR A 282 -11.78 -11.68 2.04
C THR A 282 -11.20 -10.27 1.90
N TYR A 283 -10.79 -9.58 2.97
CA TYR A 283 -10.29 -8.20 2.89
C TYR A 283 -9.19 -8.02 1.84
N ALA A 284 -8.20 -8.91 1.82
CA ALA A 284 -7.10 -8.83 0.86
C ALA A 284 -7.55 -9.06 -0.59
N ALA A 285 -8.56 -9.93 -0.79
CA ALA A 285 -9.14 -10.21 -2.11
C ALA A 285 -9.97 -9.02 -2.61
N ILE A 286 -10.79 -8.39 -1.76
CA ILE A 286 -11.57 -7.20 -2.08
C ILE A 286 -10.64 -6.09 -2.59
N ILE A 287 -9.61 -5.74 -1.79
CA ILE A 287 -8.64 -4.70 -2.13
C ILE A 287 -7.86 -5.04 -3.39
N GLY A 288 -7.47 -6.30 -3.59
CA GLY A 288 -6.80 -6.75 -4.80
C GLY A 288 -7.70 -6.65 -6.04
N THR A 289 -8.97 -7.01 -5.92
CA THR A 289 -9.93 -7.02 -7.04
C THR A 289 -10.17 -5.62 -7.59
N ILE A 290 -10.40 -4.62 -6.76
CA ILE A 290 -10.65 -3.24 -7.22
C ILE A 290 -9.44 -2.64 -7.94
N GLN A 291 -8.21 -3.02 -7.53
CA GLN A 291 -6.97 -2.61 -8.19
C GLN A 291 -6.73 -3.40 -9.49
N ASP A 292 -6.91 -4.73 -9.47
CA ASP A 292 -6.66 -5.59 -10.62
C ASP A 292 -7.63 -5.32 -11.78
N ARG A 293 -8.85 -4.86 -11.47
CA ARG A 293 -9.85 -4.44 -12.45
C ARG A 293 -9.68 -3.00 -12.94
N GLY A 294 -8.75 -2.23 -12.38
CA GLY A 294 -8.53 -0.84 -12.73
C GLY A 294 -9.66 0.11 -12.32
N TYR A 295 -10.38 -0.23 -11.24
CA TYR A 295 -11.38 0.67 -10.67
C TYR A 295 -10.75 1.75 -9.81
N VAL A 296 -9.60 1.42 -9.22
CA VAL A 296 -8.77 2.33 -8.46
C VAL A 296 -7.29 2.06 -8.76
N HIS A 297 -6.46 3.08 -8.59
CA HIS A 297 -5.01 2.92 -8.50
C HIS A 297 -4.49 3.44 -7.16
N VAL A 298 -3.27 3.03 -6.80
CA VAL A 298 -2.62 3.48 -5.57
C VAL A 298 -1.46 4.40 -5.92
N GLU A 299 -1.55 5.65 -5.47
CA GLU A 299 -0.48 6.63 -5.55
C GLU A 299 -0.16 7.13 -4.15
N SER A 300 1.15 7.23 -3.80
CA SER A 300 1.62 7.62 -2.46
C SER A 300 0.89 6.92 -1.30
N LYS A 301 0.59 5.62 -1.47
CA LYS A 301 -0.15 4.75 -0.53
C LYS A 301 -1.63 5.12 -0.33
N ARG A 302 -2.21 5.97 -1.17
CA ARG A 302 -3.63 6.36 -1.15
C ARG A 302 -4.34 5.83 -2.37
N PHE A 303 -5.60 5.43 -2.22
CA PHE A 303 -6.47 5.05 -3.32
C PHE A 303 -7.00 6.27 -4.05
N HIS A 304 -6.91 6.23 -5.36
CA HIS A 304 -7.54 7.18 -6.26
C HIS A 304 -8.53 6.41 -7.12
N ALA A 305 -9.77 6.87 -7.17
CA ALA A 305 -10.76 6.31 -8.07
C ALA A 305 -10.35 6.60 -9.52
N ASP A 306 -10.41 5.58 -10.36
CA ASP A 306 -10.24 5.71 -11.79
C ASP A 306 -11.61 5.91 -12.46
N LYS A 307 -11.64 6.59 -13.60
CA LYS A 307 -12.89 6.89 -14.31
C LYS A 307 -13.76 5.66 -14.59
N MET A 308 -13.13 4.52 -14.87
CA MET A 308 -13.84 3.25 -15.04
C MET A 308 -14.53 2.81 -13.72
N GLY A 309 -13.90 3.04 -12.57
CA GLY A 309 -14.50 2.78 -11.27
C GLY A 309 -15.74 3.62 -11.02
N ASP A 310 -15.66 4.92 -11.30
CA ASP A 310 -16.78 5.86 -11.17
C ASP A 310 -17.98 5.43 -12.04
N ILE A 311 -17.74 5.18 -13.32
CA ILE A 311 -18.78 4.78 -14.27
C ILE A 311 -19.46 3.47 -13.84
N ILE A 312 -18.66 2.44 -13.49
CA ILE A 312 -19.22 1.14 -13.07
C ILE A 312 -20.05 1.29 -11.79
N THR A 313 -19.53 2.04 -10.81
CA THR A 313 -20.24 2.27 -9.56
C THR A 313 -21.58 2.97 -9.83
N GLU A 314 -21.58 4.01 -10.63
CA GLU A 314 -22.78 4.75 -10.98
C GLU A 314 -23.81 3.86 -11.69
N ARG A 315 -23.43 3.13 -12.73
CA ARG A 315 -24.32 2.22 -13.47
C ARG A 315 -24.89 1.11 -12.60
N LEU A 316 -24.07 0.54 -11.72
CA LEU A 316 -24.52 -0.49 -10.79
C LEU A 316 -25.46 0.09 -9.72
N THR A 317 -25.18 1.29 -9.20
CA THR A 317 -26.06 1.94 -8.22
C THR A 317 -27.44 2.23 -8.80
N GLU A 318 -27.49 2.70 -10.06
CA GLU A 318 -28.77 2.96 -10.72
C GLU A 318 -29.58 1.69 -11.04
N SER A 319 -28.89 0.61 -11.44
CA SER A 319 -29.55 -0.60 -11.92
C SER A 319 -29.72 -1.68 -10.84
N PHE A 320 -28.91 -1.64 -9.78
CA PHE A 320 -28.83 -2.63 -8.71
C PHE A 320 -28.68 -1.94 -7.34
N GLU A 321 -29.56 -0.98 -7.04
CA GLU A 321 -29.48 -0.15 -5.82
C GLU A 321 -29.30 -0.99 -4.55
N GLU A 322 -30.10 -2.04 -4.38
CA GLU A 322 -30.03 -2.93 -3.21
C GLU A 322 -28.66 -3.61 -3.07
N LEU A 323 -28.08 -4.13 -4.17
CA LEU A 323 -26.76 -4.77 -4.14
C LEU A 323 -25.61 -3.79 -3.86
N MET A 324 -25.81 -2.52 -4.16
CA MET A 324 -24.84 -1.45 -3.94
C MET A 324 -24.98 -0.78 -2.59
N ASP A 325 -26.04 -1.08 -1.84
CA ASP A 325 -26.17 -0.63 -0.46
C ASP A 325 -25.10 -1.28 0.43
N TYR A 326 -24.46 -0.49 1.29
CA TYR A 326 -23.40 -0.99 2.17
C TYR A 326 -23.91 -2.04 3.17
N SER A 327 -25.18 -1.94 3.58
CA SER A 327 -25.80 -2.89 4.50
C SER A 327 -26.07 -4.26 3.85
N PHE A 328 -26.23 -4.31 2.52
CA PHE A 328 -26.53 -5.57 1.81
C PHE A 328 -25.49 -6.65 2.08
N THR A 329 -24.20 -6.33 1.87
CA THR A 329 -23.13 -7.31 2.09
C THR A 329 -23.03 -7.71 3.56
N ALA A 330 -23.20 -6.77 4.49
CA ALA A 330 -23.20 -7.04 5.92
C ALA A 330 -24.34 -7.95 6.34
N ASN A 331 -25.54 -7.70 5.83
CA ASN A 331 -26.74 -8.53 6.08
C ASN A 331 -26.58 -9.92 5.48
N MET A 332 -26.03 -10.04 4.27
CA MET A 332 -25.76 -11.33 3.64
C MET A 332 -24.76 -12.17 4.46
N GLU A 333 -23.70 -11.53 4.98
CA GLU A 333 -22.72 -12.21 5.85
C GLU A 333 -23.37 -12.68 7.17
N GLN A 334 -24.27 -11.87 7.75
CA GLN A 334 -25.02 -12.27 8.96
C GLN A 334 -26.00 -13.42 8.67
N ASN A 335 -26.67 -13.42 7.53
CA ASN A 335 -27.52 -14.50 7.11
C ASN A 335 -26.73 -15.81 6.89
N LEU A 336 -25.51 -15.71 6.33
CA LEU A 336 -24.62 -16.88 6.20
C LEU A 336 -24.15 -17.39 7.56
N ASP A 337 -23.91 -16.51 8.53
CA ASP A 337 -23.62 -16.92 9.91
C ASP A 337 -24.81 -17.65 10.52
N ALA A 338 -26.06 -17.15 10.31
CA ALA A 338 -27.28 -17.80 10.77
C ALA A 338 -27.52 -19.17 10.11
N VAL A 339 -27.14 -19.33 8.83
CA VAL A 339 -27.13 -20.65 8.17
C VAL A 339 -26.13 -21.61 8.83
N ALA A 340 -24.94 -21.11 9.16
CA ALA A 340 -23.91 -21.91 9.84
C ALA A 340 -24.34 -22.33 11.25
N GLU A 341 -25.11 -21.51 11.95
CA GLU A 341 -25.71 -21.81 13.26
C GLU A 341 -26.96 -22.68 13.18
N GLY A 342 -27.48 -22.95 11.97
CA GLY A 342 -28.68 -23.76 11.74
C GLY A 342 -29.98 -23.04 12.07
N THR A 343 -29.98 -21.73 12.22
CA THR A 343 -31.16 -20.91 12.50
C THR A 343 -31.87 -20.41 11.23
N LEU A 344 -31.20 -20.49 10.07
CA LEU A 344 -31.72 -20.16 8.74
C LEU A 344 -31.43 -21.30 7.77
N ALA A 345 -32.40 -21.66 6.92
CA ALA A 345 -32.19 -22.65 5.86
C ALA A 345 -31.43 -22.01 4.67
N TRP A 346 -30.42 -22.69 4.16
CA TRP A 346 -29.57 -22.14 3.09
C TRP A 346 -30.30 -21.98 1.76
N ASP A 347 -31.25 -22.85 1.47
CA ASP A 347 -32.07 -22.83 0.27
C ASP A 347 -33.09 -21.67 0.29
N ASP A 348 -33.68 -21.36 1.44
CA ASP A 348 -34.53 -20.18 1.60
C ASP A 348 -33.74 -18.90 1.32
N LEU A 349 -32.56 -18.75 1.93
CA LEU A 349 -31.69 -17.60 1.70
C LEU A 349 -31.31 -17.42 0.21
N LEU A 350 -30.96 -18.53 -0.46
CA LEU A 350 -30.57 -18.49 -1.86
C LEU A 350 -31.78 -18.19 -2.78
N ASN A 351 -32.95 -18.75 -2.49
CA ASN A 351 -34.16 -18.50 -3.27
C ASN A 351 -34.61 -17.03 -3.17
N ASP A 352 -34.61 -16.46 -1.99
CA ASP A 352 -34.96 -15.06 -1.76
C ASP A 352 -34.00 -14.15 -2.54
N PHE A 353 -32.69 -14.36 -2.38
CA PHE A 353 -31.70 -13.59 -3.13
C PHE A 353 -31.85 -13.74 -4.65
N TYR A 354 -31.98 -14.98 -5.14
CA TYR A 354 -32.05 -15.22 -6.58
C TYR A 354 -33.30 -14.66 -7.23
N SER A 355 -34.43 -14.67 -6.53
CA SER A 355 -35.70 -14.11 -7.05
C SER A 355 -35.55 -12.60 -7.27
N GLY A 356 -35.15 -11.83 -6.26
CA GLY A 356 -34.97 -10.39 -6.36
C GLY A 356 -33.87 -10.02 -7.37
N PHE A 357 -32.75 -10.72 -7.35
CA PHE A 357 -31.67 -10.52 -8.29
C PHE A 357 -32.09 -10.78 -9.76
N SER A 358 -32.85 -11.85 -10.02
CA SER A 358 -33.27 -12.21 -11.36
C SER A 358 -34.22 -11.18 -11.97
N GLU A 359 -35.16 -10.62 -11.17
CA GLU A 359 -36.04 -9.56 -11.61
C GLU A 359 -35.24 -8.28 -11.94
N THR A 360 -34.34 -7.88 -11.07
CA THR A 360 -33.49 -6.69 -11.26
C THR A 360 -32.58 -6.86 -12.48
N LEU A 361 -32.01 -8.06 -12.67
CA LEU A 361 -31.18 -8.39 -13.83
C LEU A 361 -31.98 -8.35 -15.14
N ALA A 362 -33.24 -8.81 -15.14
CA ALA A 362 -34.11 -8.73 -16.30
C ALA A 362 -34.38 -7.27 -16.67
N LYS A 363 -34.70 -6.42 -15.70
CA LYS A 363 -34.88 -4.95 -15.90
C LYS A 363 -33.60 -4.31 -16.43
N ALA A 364 -32.45 -4.60 -15.85
CA ALA A 364 -31.16 -4.04 -16.27
C ALA A 364 -30.73 -4.46 -17.70
N LYS A 365 -31.24 -5.58 -18.21
CA LYS A 365 -30.98 -6.08 -19.57
C LYS A 365 -31.94 -5.55 -20.61
N ASP A 366 -33.01 -4.88 -20.23
CA ASP A 366 -33.97 -4.28 -21.17
C ASP A 366 -33.25 -3.34 -22.16
N ALA A 367 -33.64 -3.40 -23.43
CA ALA A 367 -32.93 -2.67 -24.47
C ALA A 367 -33.17 -1.15 -24.42
N ASP A 368 -34.37 -0.74 -23.96
CA ASP A 368 -34.82 0.65 -24.02
C ASP A 368 -34.74 1.35 -22.64
N THR A 369 -34.98 0.60 -21.56
CA THR A 369 -35.10 1.14 -20.20
C THR A 369 -34.06 0.56 -19.24
N GLY A 370 -33.18 -0.30 -19.71
CA GLY A 370 -32.18 -1.00 -18.90
C GLY A 370 -30.96 -0.16 -18.54
N MET A 371 -29.89 -0.84 -18.16
CA MET A 371 -28.64 -0.19 -17.74
C MET A 371 -28.09 0.73 -18.84
N ARG A 372 -27.82 1.98 -18.51
CA ARG A 372 -27.28 2.97 -19.44
C ARG A 372 -25.93 2.51 -20.01
N ARG A 373 -25.75 2.67 -21.32
CA ARG A 373 -24.52 2.32 -22.02
C ARG A 373 -23.48 3.43 -21.90
N ASN A 374 -22.20 3.07 -21.94
CA ASN A 374 -21.11 4.04 -22.06
C ASN A 374 -20.97 4.47 -23.50
N GLU A 375 -21.75 5.46 -23.93
CA GLU A 375 -21.67 5.97 -25.28
C GLU A 375 -20.45 6.87 -25.45
N PRO A 376 -19.75 6.76 -26.58
CA PRO A 376 -18.62 7.63 -26.87
C PRO A 376 -19.08 9.05 -27.13
N VAL A 377 -18.40 10.04 -26.56
CA VAL A 377 -18.68 11.47 -26.81
C VAL A 377 -17.85 11.96 -28.00
N GLY A 378 -18.51 12.47 -29.05
CA GLY A 378 -17.85 13.04 -30.21
C GLY A 378 -17.03 14.28 -29.90
N THR A 379 -15.94 14.49 -30.62
CA THR A 379 -15.11 15.72 -30.50
C THR A 379 -14.83 16.29 -31.90
N ASP A 380 -14.45 17.56 -31.93
CA ASP A 380 -13.96 18.28 -33.13
C ASP A 380 -12.48 17.95 -33.46
N ILE A 381 -11.90 16.94 -32.83
CA ILE A 381 -10.53 16.50 -33.07
C ILE A 381 -10.53 15.46 -34.19
N GLU A 382 -9.80 15.72 -35.27
CA GLU A 382 -9.69 14.82 -36.40
C GLU A 382 -8.70 13.68 -36.16
N CYS A 383 -9.07 12.50 -36.67
CA CYS A 383 -8.21 11.32 -36.66
C CYS A 383 -7.07 11.46 -37.67
N SER A 384 -5.83 11.38 -37.21
CA SER A 384 -4.63 11.48 -38.06
C SER A 384 -4.54 10.43 -39.17
N ASN A 385 -5.23 9.28 -39.00
CA ASN A 385 -5.14 8.17 -39.98
C ASN A 385 -6.23 8.21 -41.06
N CYS A 386 -7.41 8.76 -40.78
CA CYS A 386 -8.53 8.70 -41.70
C CYS A 386 -9.41 9.96 -41.77
N GLY A 387 -9.05 11.05 -41.06
CA GLY A 387 -9.76 12.32 -41.07
C GLY A 387 -11.12 12.35 -40.37
N ARG A 388 -11.63 11.18 -39.85
CA ARG A 388 -12.89 11.16 -39.11
C ARG A 388 -12.71 11.75 -37.73
N GLU A 389 -13.79 12.13 -37.06
CA GLU A 389 -13.76 12.62 -35.67
C GLU A 389 -13.17 11.59 -34.71
N MET A 390 -12.47 12.08 -33.70
CA MET A 390 -12.09 11.28 -32.52
C MET A 390 -13.17 11.40 -31.46
N GLN A 391 -13.41 10.33 -30.74
CA GLN A 391 -14.43 10.24 -29.68
C GLN A 391 -13.76 10.00 -28.32
N ILE A 392 -14.23 10.67 -27.30
CA ILE A 392 -13.85 10.42 -25.90
C ILE A 392 -14.45 9.06 -25.51
N ARG A 393 -13.60 8.15 -25.08
CA ARG A 393 -13.95 6.81 -24.63
C ARG A 393 -13.23 6.49 -23.32
N THR A 394 -13.84 5.63 -22.52
CA THR A 394 -13.21 5.14 -21.27
C THR A 394 -12.94 3.65 -21.38
N GLY A 395 -11.73 3.25 -21.05
CA GLY A 395 -11.29 1.86 -21.00
C GLY A 395 -10.62 1.52 -19.66
N SER A 396 -10.19 0.27 -19.50
CA SER A 396 -9.52 -0.21 -18.26
C SER A 396 -8.23 0.54 -17.92
N THR A 397 -7.65 1.28 -18.87
CA THR A 397 -6.43 2.08 -18.70
C THR A 397 -6.71 3.58 -18.55
N GLY A 398 -7.98 3.98 -18.41
CA GLY A 398 -8.42 5.37 -18.28
C GLY A 398 -9.13 5.91 -19.54
N VAL A 399 -9.24 7.23 -19.62
CA VAL A 399 -9.87 7.95 -20.73
C VAL A 399 -8.90 8.02 -21.91
N PHE A 400 -9.41 7.82 -23.10
CA PHE A 400 -8.66 7.90 -24.35
C PHE A 400 -9.52 8.46 -25.48
N LEU A 401 -8.90 8.96 -26.55
CA LEU A 401 -9.59 9.28 -27.79
C LEU A 401 -9.53 8.07 -28.74
N GLY A 402 -10.68 7.63 -29.22
CA GLY A 402 -10.81 6.57 -30.22
C GLY A 402 -11.45 7.10 -31.50
N CYS A 403 -10.96 6.68 -32.65
CA CYS A 403 -11.58 7.07 -33.93
C CYS A 403 -13.03 6.55 -34.05
N SER A 404 -13.97 7.40 -34.47
CA SER A 404 -15.35 7.00 -34.77
C SER A 404 -15.44 5.88 -35.82
N GLY A 405 -14.47 5.81 -36.72
CA GLY A 405 -14.35 4.73 -37.71
C GLY A 405 -14.08 3.35 -37.09
N TYR A 406 -13.89 3.21 -35.78
CA TYR A 406 -13.81 1.89 -35.13
C TYR A 406 -15.12 1.10 -35.19
N ALA A 407 -16.26 1.77 -35.28
CA ALA A 407 -17.58 1.15 -35.38
C ALA A 407 -17.88 0.58 -36.76
N LEU A 408 -17.09 0.89 -37.77
CA LEU A 408 -17.28 0.44 -39.14
C LEU A 408 -16.96 -1.06 -39.33
N PRO A 409 -17.45 -1.69 -40.43
CA PRO A 409 -17.13 -3.07 -40.77
C PRO A 409 -15.61 -3.33 -40.80
N PRO A 410 -15.14 -4.55 -40.55
CA PRO A 410 -13.71 -4.86 -40.34
C PRO A 410 -12.76 -4.37 -41.44
N LYS A 411 -13.24 -4.27 -42.69
CA LYS A 411 -12.44 -3.81 -43.87
C LYS A 411 -12.24 -2.28 -43.88
N GLU A 412 -13.15 -1.53 -43.29
CA GLU A 412 -13.16 -0.04 -43.26
C GLU A 412 -12.80 0.53 -41.90
N ARG A 413 -12.62 -0.35 -40.94
CA ARG A 413 -12.40 0.01 -39.52
C ARG A 413 -11.08 0.72 -39.32
N CYS A 414 -11.15 1.93 -38.81
CA CYS A 414 -9.98 2.64 -38.29
C CYS A 414 -9.77 2.33 -36.80
N LYS A 415 -8.60 1.78 -36.45
CA LYS A 415 -8.25 1.42 -35.07
C LYS A 415 -7.40 2.46 -34.36
N ASN A 416 -7.31 3.67 -34.94
CA ASN A 416 -6.50 4.72 -34.36
C ASN A 416 -7.04 5.14 -33.00
N THR A 417 -6.16 5.16 -31.99
CA THR A 417 -6.44 5.62 -30.63
C THR A 417 -5.33 6.54 -30.13
N MET A 418 -5.69 7.55 -29.36
CA MET A 418 -4.77 8.46 -28.70
C MET A 418 -4.99 8.34 -27.18
N ASN A 419 -3.99 7.83 -26.46
CA ASN A 419 -4.03 7.79 -25.00
C ASN A 419 -3.88 9.20 -24.44
N LEU A 420 -4.78 9.59 -23.56
CA LEU A 420 -4.74 10.86 -22.88
C LEU A 420 -3.86 10.75 -21.63
N THR A 421 -2.90 11.67 -21.51
CA THR A 421 -2.07 11.76 -20.32
C THR A 421 -2.68 12.79 -19.39
N SER A 422 -2.89 12.45 -18.13
CA SER A 422 -3.40 13.41 -17.14
C SER A 422 -2.53 14.67 -17.17
N GLY A 423 -3.18 15.79 -17.43
CA GLY A 423 -2.52 17.11 -17.47
C GLY A 423 -2.49 17.79 -16.10
N ASP A 424 -3.27 17.26 -15.18
CA ASP A 424 -3.20 17.64 -13.77
C ASP A 424 -2.18 16.70 -13.14
N GLU A 425 -1.03 17.14 -13.15
CA GLU A 425 0.18 16.74 -12.55
C GLU A 425 0.10 15.83 -11.33
N ALA A 426 1.08 14.96 -11.16
CA ALA A 426 1.40 14.35 -9.89
C ALA A 426 1.46 15.44 -8.81
N ILE A 427 0.38 15.58 -8.07
CA ILE A 427 0.31 16.35 -6.84
C ILE A 427 1.34 15.72 -5.92
N ASP A 428 2.13 16.51 -5.21
CA ASP A 428 2.85 16.01 -4.06
C ASP A 428 1.82 15.57 -3.02
N THR A 429 1.52 14.28 -3.02
CA THR A 429 0.48 13.69 -2.19
C THR A 429 0.88 13.63 -0.71
N GLU A 430 2.09 14.04 -0.36
CA GLU A 430 2.50 14.27 1.01
C GLU A 430 2.05 15.65 1.51
N ASP A 431 1.73 16.59 0.60
CA ASP A 431 1.16 17.89 0.92
C ASP A 431 -0.36 17.93 0.68
N GLU A 432 -1.13 17.65 1.74
CA GLU A 432 -2.60 17.70 1.72
C GLU A 432 -3.15 19.10 1.40
N GLU A 433 -2.39 20.16 1.63
CA GLU A 433 -2.79 21.53 1.35
C GLU A 433 -2.67 21.84 -0.14
N ALA A 434 -1.65 21.32 -0.83
CA ALA A 434 -1.50 21.41 -2.27
C ALA A 434 -2.63 20.69 -3.02
N GLU A 435 -3.05 19.50 -2.58
CA GLU A 435 -4.18 18.77 -3.16
C GLU A 435 -5.48 19.57 -3.04
N THR A 436 -5.77 20.13 -1.87
CA THR A 436 -6.97 20.95 -1.65
C THR A 436 -6.96 22.18 -2.55
N THR A 437 -5.83 22.88 -2.71
CA THR A 437 -5.69 24.04 -3.56
C THR A 437 -5.93 23.71 -5.03
N GLN A 438 -5.40 22.59 -5.51
CA GLN A 438 -5.62 22.15 -6.90
C GLN A 438 -7.08 21.77 -7.17
N LEU A 439 -7.75 21.08 -6.24
CA LEU A 439 -9.17 20.77 -6.36
C LEU A 439 -10.03 22.04 -6.47
N ARG A 440 -9.67 23.10 -5.75
CA ARG A 440 -10.34 24.41 -5.83
C ARG A 440 -10.17 25.10 -7.18
N LEU A 441 -9.02 24.92 -7.82
CA LEU A 441 -8.67 25.57 -9.08
C LEU A 441 -9.16 24.78 -10.32
N LYS A 442 -9.76 23.59 -10.17
CA LYS A 442 -10.30 22.85 -11.30
C LYS A 442 -11.36 23.62 -12.06
N ARG A 443 -11.27 23.59 -13.40
CA ARG A 443 -12.27 24.15 -14.29
C ARG A 443 -13.63 23.50 -14.04
N ARG A 444 -14.69 24.23 -14.35
CA ARG A 444 -16.06 23.74 -14.24
C ARG A 444 -16.66 23.57 -15.64
N CYS A 445 -17.36 22.48 -15.84
CA CYS A 445 -18.06 22.19 -17.08
C CYS A 445 -19.16 23.22 -17.29
N LYS A 446 -19.24 23.79 -18.51
CA LYS A 446 -20.27 24.80 -18.86
C LYS A 446 -21.67 24.21 -18.96
N LEU A 447 -21.81 22.89 -19.18
CA LEU A 447 -23.09 22.22 -19.32
C LEU A 447 -23.70 21.81 -17.98
N CYS A 448 -22.91 21.23 -17.06
CA CYS A 448 -23.43 20.67 -15.81
C CYS A 448 -22.73 21.18 -14.54
N ASN A 449 -21.77 22.11 -14.66
CA ASN A 449 -21.02 22.71 -13.56
C ASN A 449 -20.15 21.72 -12.75
N THR A 450 -19.99 20.48 -13.19
CA THR A 450 -19.08 19.51 -12.56
C THR A 450 -17.64 19.89 -12.84
N ALA A 451 -16.72 19.54 -11.94
CA ALA A 451 -15.28 19.72 -12.14
C ALA A 451 -14.80 18.93 -13.37
N MET A 452 -13.92 19.53 -14.14
CA MET A 452 -13.37 18.92 -15.34
C MET A 452 -12.00 18.29 -15.05
N ASP A 453 -11.73 17.16 -15.65
CA ASP A 453 -10.42 16.52 -15.65
C ASP A 453 -9.63 16.95 -16.88
N SER A 454 -8.37 17.30 -16.70
CA SER A 454 -7.52 17.84 -17.75
C SER A 454 -6.55 16.79 -18.26
N TYR A 455 -6.40 16.71 -19.57
CA TYR A 455 -5.51 15.76 -20.23
C TYR A 455 -4.69 16.46 -21.32
N LEU A 456 -3.43 16.07 -21.43
CA LEU A 456 -2.55 16.55 -22.49
C LEU A 456 -2.84 15.78 -23.79
N LEU A 457 -3.16 16.49 -24.87
CA LEU A 457 -3.26 15.92 -26.20
C LEU A 457 -1.88 15.88 -26.89
N ASP A 458 -1.21 17.01 -26.87
CA ASP A 458 0.14 17.24 -27.39
C ASP A 458 0.77 18.46 -26.70
N GLU A 459 1.95 18.88 -27.11
CA GLU A 459 2.66 20.03 -26.52
C GLU A 459 1.93 21.37 -26.69
N GLN A 460 0.96 21.45 -27.60
CA GLN A 460 0.22 22.66 -27.93
C GLN A 460 -1.24 22.62 -27.53
N ARG A 461 -1.77 21.44 -27.15
CA ARG A 461 -3.19 21.27 -26.87
C ARG A 461 -3.43 20.43 -25.62
N LYS A 462 -4.34 20.92 -24.81
CA LYS A 462 -4.85 20.26 -23.61
C LYS A 462 -6.37 20.11 -23.75
N ILE A 463 -6.92 18.95 -23.43
CA ILE A 463 -8.37 18.72 -23.42
C ILE A 463 -8.83 18.64 -21.96
N HIS A 464 -9.89 19.36 -21.66
CA HIS A 464 -10.61 19.29 -20.39
C HIS A 464 -11.91 18.51 -20.65
N ILE A 465 -12.13 17.45 -19.92
CA ILE A 465 -13.28 16.56 -20.07
C ILE A 465 -14.12 16.66 -18.80
N CYS A 466 -15.43 16.78 -18.95
CA CYS A 466 -16.35 16.82 -17.81
C CYS A 466 -16.19 15.60 -16.89
N GLY A 467 -16.16 15.81 -15.59
CA GLY A 467 -16.13 14.73 -14.60
C GLY A 467 -17.32 13.79 -14.69
N ASN A 468 -18.47 14.24 -15.25
CA ASN A 468 -19.66 13.41 -15.50
C ASN A 468 -19.64 12.71 -16.88
N ASN A 469 -18.55 12.76 -17.65
CA ASN A 469 -18.46 11.98 -18.88
C ASN A 469 -18.55 10.47 -18.56
N PRO A 470 -19.33 9.65 -19.32
CA PRO A 470 -19.99 9.94 -20.59
C PRO A 470 -21.40 10.57 -20.50
N ASP A 471 -21.96 10.77 -19.31
CA ASP A 471 -23.32 11.29 -19.16
C ASP A 471 -23.44 12.79 -19.37
N CYS A 472 -22.33 13.47 -19.54
CA CYS A 472 -22.25 14.87 -19.97
C CYS A 472 -21.21 14.99 -21.09
N ASP A 473 -21.62 15.56 -22.22
CA ASP A 473 -20.77 15.75 -23.40
C ASP A 473 -19.80 16.92 -23.28
N GLY A 474 -19.71 17.55 -22.11
CA GLY A 474 -18.89 18.73 -21.87
C GLY A 474 -17.41 18.44 -22.01
N TYR A 475 -16.76 19.09 -23.00
CA TYR A 475 -15.31 19.13 -23.12
C TYR A 475 -14.84 20.51 -23.61
N GLU A 476 -13.58 20.83 -23.40
CA GLU A 476 -12.94 22.04 -23.91
C GLU A 476 -11.51 21.72 -24.35
N VAL A 477 -11.09 22.28 -25.49
CA VAL A 477 -9.70 22.19 -25.95
C VAL A 477 -9.02 23.52 -25.71
N GLU A 478 -7.99 23.52 -24.88
CA GLU A 478 -7.14 24.67 -24.60
C GLU A 478 -5.90 24.63 -25.50
N LYS A 479 -5.59 25.73 -26.18
CA LYS A 479 -4.38 25.90 -26.97
C LYS A 479 -3.35 26.68 -26.18
N GLY A 480 -2.09 26.21 -26.18
CA GLY A 480 -1.00 26.83 -25.45
C GLY A 480 0.27 26.01 -25.58
N THR A 481 1.27 26.31 -24.76
CA THR A 481 2.47 25.46 -24.63
C THR A 481 2.39 24.73 -23.30
N PHE A 482 2.27 23.41 -23.37
CA PHE A 482 2.05 22.58 -22.19
C PHE A 482 3.22 21.62 -21.97
N LYS A 483 3.58 21.41 -20.73
CA LYS A 483 4.58 20.43 -20.31
C LYS A 483 3.95 19.42 -19.36
N ILE A 484 4.41 18.19 -19.41
CA ILE A 484 4.03 17.17 -18.44
C ILE A 484 4.83 17.42 -17.16
N LYS A 485 4.17 17.61 -16.03
CA LYS A 485 4.83 17.82 -14.73
C LYS A 485 5.75 16.66 -14.38
N GLY A 486 6.95 17.01 -13.96
CA GLY A 486 8.02 16.05 -13.71
C GLY A 486 8.68 15.53 -14.98
N TYR A 487 8.37 16.12 -16.15
CA TYR A 487 9.07 15.86 -17.41
C TYR A 487 9.36 17.19 -18.14
N ASP A 488 10.55 17.69 -17.95
CA ASP A 488 11.06 18.90 -18.61
C ASP A 488 11.89 18.58 -19.88
N GLY A 489 11.84 17.33 -20.32
CA GLY A 489 12.68 16.86 -21.39
C GLY A 489 12.08 17.00 -22.79
N PRO A 490 12.95 16.97 -23.83
CA PRO A 490 12.53 16.93 -25.22
C PRO A 490 11.85 15.61 -25.56
N LEU A 491 11.19 15.56 -26.75
CA LEU A 491 10.83 14.31 -27.39
C LEU A 491 12.05 13.39 -27.39
N ILE A 492 11.89 12.18 -26.85
CA ILE A 492 12.98 11.21 -26.75
C ILE A 492 13.03 10.43 -28.04
N GLU A 493 14.17 10.43 -28.69
CA GLU A 493 14.41 9.58 -29.85
C GLU A 493 14.46 8.11 -29.43
N CYS A 494 13.83 7.25 -30.20
CA CYS A 494 13.83 5.82 -29.97
C CYS A 494 15.21 5.24 -30.29
N ASP A 495 15.83 4.60 -29.32
CA ASP A 495 17.14 3.96 -29.42
C ASP A 495 17.19 2.80 -30.43
N LYS A 496 16.03 2.34 -30.95
CA LYS A 496 15.95 1.22 -31.90
C LYS A 496 15.62 1.63 -33.34
N CYS A 497 14.88 2.68 -33.55
CA CYS A 497 14.41 3.04 -34.87
C CYS A 497 14.42 4.56 -35.16
N THR A 498 15.02 5.34 -34.27
CA THR A 498 15.18 6.82 -34.38
C THR A 498 13.88 7.62 -34.46
N ASN A 499 12.71 6.97 -34.47
CA ASN A 499 11.44 7.68 -34.40
C ASN A 499 11.18 8.22 -32.98
N ASP A 500 10.31 9.20 -32.87
CA ASP A 500 9.95 9.79 -31.58
C ASP A 500 9.28 8.79 -30.64
N MET A 501 9.56 8.93 -29.36
CA MET A 501 8.86 8.19 -28.29
C MET A 501 7.88 9.12 -27.59
N GLN A 502 6.63 8.69 -27.51
CA GLN A 502 5.57 9.39 -26.77
C GLN A 502 5.42 8.85 -25.37
N LEU A 503 5.15 9.75 -24.41
CA LEU A 503 4.79 9.34 -23.06
C LEU A 503 3.39 8.70 -23.07
N LYS A 504 3.31 7.48 -22.53
CA LYS A 504 2.09 6.67 -22.45
C LYS A 504 1.87 6.26 -21.01
N SER A 505 0.61 6.08 -20.62
CA SER A 505 0.25 5.48 -19.32
C SER A 505 -0.02 3.99 -19.50
N GLY A 506 0.46 3.17 -18.56
CA GLY A 506 0.24 1.73 -18.56
C GLY A 506 0.03 1.20 -17.14
N ARG A 507 -0.35 -0.06 -17.02
CA ARG A 507 -0.61 -0.76 -15.74
C ARG A 507 0.49 -0.57 -14.68
N PHE A 508 1.74 -0.34 -15.11
CA PHE A 508 2.91 -0.18 -14.24
C PHE A 508 3.42 1.25 -14.15
N GLY A 509 2.58 2.24 -14.50
CA GLY A 509 2.90 3.66 -14.49
C GLY A 509 3.25 4.22 -15.87
N LYS A 510 3.70 5.47 -15.90
CA LYS A 510 4.05 6.19 -17.14
C LYS A 510 5.32 5.63 -17.78
N TYR A 511 5.32 5.55 -19.11
CA TYR A 511 6.44 5.06 -19.92
C TYR A 511 6.46 5.73 -21.28
N PHE A 512 7.64 5.79 -21.91
CA PHE A 512 7.79 6.22 -23.29
C PHE A 512 7.57 5.04 -24.20
N GLY A 513 6.68 5.16 -25.16
CA GLY A 513 6.45 4.16 -26.22
C GLY A 513 6.79 4.73 -27.58
N CYS A 514 7.52 3.98 -28.40
CA CYS A 514 7.83 4.39 -29.76
C CYS A 514 6.55 4.65 -30.58
N THR A 515 6.57 5.68 -31.42
CA THR A 515 5.46 6.04 -32.33
C THR A 515 5.39 5.10 -33.52
N ASN A 516 6.48 4.44 -33.86
CA ASN A 516 6.50 3.43 -34.94
C ASN A 516 5.85 2.13 -34.42
N GLU A 517 4.74 1.74 -35.04
CA GLU A 517 3.96 0.55 -34.67
C GLU A 517 4.73 -0.77 -34.81
N GLU A 518 5.70 -0.83 -35.73
CA GLU A 518 6.54 -2.01 -35.91
C GLU A 518 7.63 -2.15 -34.82
N CYS A 519 8.10 -1.03 -34.27
CA CYS A 519 9.22 -1.00 -33.35
C CYS A 519 8.86 -1.52 -31.93
N LYS A 520 7.70 -1.22 -31.42
CA LYS A 520 7.20 -1.61 -30.06
C LYS A 520 8.16 -1.33 -28.89
N ASN A 521 9.19 -0.49 -29.09
CA ASN A 521 10.16 -0.16 -28.05
C ASN A 521 9.51 0.70 -26.96
N THR A 522 9.87 0.44 -25.71
CA THR A 522 9.35 1.18 -24.55
C THR A 522 10.44 1.48 -23.52
N ARG A 523 10.43 2.70 -22.97
CA ARG A 523 11.31 3.13 -21.88
C ARG A 523 10.49 3.66 -20.72
N LYS A 524 10.80 3.28 -19.49
CA LYS A 524 10.07 3.72 -18.30
C LYS A 524 10.43 5.18 -17.97
N LEU A 525 9.44 5.97 -17.54
CA LEU A 525 9.69 7.28 -16.91
C LEU A 525 10.21 7.06 -15.49
N LEU A 526 11.36 7.62 -15.16
CA LEU A 526 11.95 7.60 -13.82
C LEU A 526 11.35 8.73 -12.95
N ARG A 527 11.51 8.60 -11.63
CA ARG A 527 10.99 9.63 -10.68
C ARG A 527 11.64 11.01 -10.83
N ASN A 528 12.85 11.07 -11.39
CA ASN A 528 13.56 12.32 -11.69
C ASN A 528 13.11 12.97 -13.01
N GLY A 529 12.08 12.45 -13.67
CA GLY A 529 11.58 12.97 -14.95
C GLY A 529 12.34 12.48 -16.18
N GLU A 530 13.38 11.67 -16.04
CA GLU A 530 14.18 11.13 -17.14
C GLU A 530 13.64 9.79 -17.65
N ALA A 531 13.92 9.47 -18.93
CA ALA A 531 13.66 8.14 -19.43
C ALA A 531 14.67 7.14 -18.86
N ALA A 532 14.20 5.97 -18.47
CA ALA A 532 15.09 4.88 -18.11
C ALA A 532 16.09 4.61 -19.25
N PRO A 533 17.35 4.28 -18.95
CA PRO A 533 18.32 3.95 -19.98
C PRO A 533 17.82 2.81 -20.90
N PRO A 534 18.27 2.77 -22.16
CA PRO A 534 17.90 1.70 -23.09
C PRO A 534 18.17 0.32 -22.48
N LYS A 535 17.29 -0.64 -22.75
CA LYS A 535 17.52 -2.02 -22.36
C LYS A 535 18.46 -2.67 -23.36
N MET A 536 19.40 -3.44 -22.84
CA MET A 536 20.25 -4.30 -23.64
C MET A 536 19.40 -5.29 -24.46
N ASP A 537 19.76 -5.53 -25.72
CA ASP A 537 19.13 -6.56 -26.51
C ASP A 537 19.40 -7.96 -25.93
N PRO A 538 18.43 -8.88 -25.96
CA PRO A 538 18.59 -10.20 -25.39
C PRO A 538 19.70 -10.99 -26.10
N ILE A 539 20.69 -11.48 -25.36
CA ILE A 539 21.78 -12.31 -25.90
C ILE A 539 21.39 -13.78 -25.75
N GLN A 540 21.35 -14.49 -26.87
CA GLN A 540 21.06 -15.94 -26.89
C GLN A 540 22.29 -16.70 -26.37
N MET A 541 22.07 -17.68 -25.49
CA MET A 541 23.11 -18.54 -24.92
C MET A 541 22.71 -20.00 -25.11
N PRO A 542 22.80 -20.53 -26.35
CA PRO A 542 22.33 -21.87 -26.68
C PRO A 542 23.12 -22.97 -25.98
N GLU A 543 24.35 -22.69 -25.54
CA GLU A 543 25.19 -23.57 -24.73
C GLU A 543 24.69 -23.78 -23.30
N LEU A 544 23.90 -22.85 -22.78
CA LEU A 544 23.34 -22.91 -21.43
C LEU A 544 21.92 -23.47 -21.44
N LYS A 545 21.79 -24.76 -21.17
CA LYS A 545 20.48 -25.42 -21.10
C LYS A 545 19.74 -25.06 -19.83
N CYS A 546 18.43 -24.88 -19.91
CA CYS A 546 17.55 -24.71 -18.77
C CYS A 546 17.49 -25.99 -17.92
N LEU A 547 17.29 -25.85 -16.61
CA LEU A 547 17.30 -26.98 -15.66
C LEU A 547 15.91 -27.66 -15.56
N LYS A 548 14.83 -26.93 -15.83
CA LYS A 548 13.45 -27.36 -15.59
C LYS A 548 12.66 -27.61 -16.89
N VAL A 549 13.15 -27.14 -18.01
CA VAL A 549 12.48 -27.20 -19.32
C VAL A 549 13.49 -27.47 -20.43
N GLU A 550 13.05 -28.14 -21.49
CA GLU A 550 13.87 -28.33 -22.71
C GLU A 550 13.97 -27.02 -23.50
N ASP A 551 14.82 -26.12 -23.05
CA ASP A 551 15.08 -24.80 -23.62
C ASP A 551 16.50 -24.35 -23.27
N HIS A 552 16.94 -23.21 -23.79
CA HIS A 552 18.21 -22.60 -23.43
C HIS A 552 17.98 -21.23 -22.76
N TYR A 553 19.00 -20.77 -22.06
CA TYR A 553 18.95 -19.45 -21.43
C TYR A 553 19.24 -18.33 -22.43
N VAL A 554 18.64 -17.19 -22.14
CA VAL A 554 18.85 -15.91 -22.81
C VAL A 554 19.22 -14.89 -21.75
N LEU A 555 20.33 -14.19 -21.93
CA LEU A 555 20.71 -13.09 -21.05
C LEU A 555 19.83 -11.88 -21.35
N ARG A 556 19.18 -11.35 -20.33
CA ARG A 556 18.24 -10.23 -20.43
C ARG A 556 18.59 -9.14 -19.42
N ASP A 557 18.25 -7.92 -19.76
CA ASP A 557 18.33 -6.75 -18.89
C ASP A 557 16.98 -6.48 -18.22
N GLY A 558 16.96 -6.41 -16.91
CA GLY A 558 15.74 -6.21 -16.11
C GLY A 558 15.89 -5.12 -15.05
N ALA A 559 14.79 -4.81 -14.37
CA ALA A 559 14.74 -3.80 -13.31
C ALA A 559 15.68 -4.09 -12.11
N ALA A 560 16.12 -5.35 -11.97
CA ALA A 560 17.05 -5.80 -10.95
C ALA A 560 18.40 -6.26 -11.56
N GLY A 561 18.83 -5.60 -12.64
CA GLY A 561 20.07 -5.90 -13.36
C GLY A 561 19.92 -7.04 -14.35
N ILE A 562 21.07 -7.53 -14.87
CA ILE A 562 21.10 -8.63 -15.85
C ILE A 562 20.77 -9.97 -15.20
N PHE A 563 20.06 -10.81 -15.95
CA PHE A 563 19.65 -12.14 -15.49
C PHE A 563 19.48 -13.11 -16.67
N LEU A 564 19.64 -14.38 -16.40
CA LEU A 564 19.33 -15.45 -17.34
C LEU A 564 17.86 -15.86 -17.22
N ALA A 565 17.16 -15.95 -18.34
CA ALA A 565 15.79 -16.42 -18.42
C ALA A 565 15.68 -17.45 -19.57
N ALA A 566 14.82 -18.44 -19.43
CA ALA A 566 14.49 -19.35 -20.53
C ALA A 566 14.04 -18.58 -21.76
N LYS A 567 14.34 -19.04 -22.98
CA LYS A 567 13.96 -18.39 -24.24
C LYS A 567 12.48 -18.10 -24.31
N GLY A 568 11.65 -19.02 -23.82
CA GLY A 568 10.19 -18.88 -23.77
C GLY A 568 9.65 -17.92 -22.69
N PHE A 569 10.51 -17.17 -21.99
CA PHE A 569 10.06 -16.18 -20.99
C PHE A 569 9.17 -15.08 -21.63
N PRO A 570 8.05 -14.67 -21.03
CA PRO A 570 7.57 -14.95 -19.66
C PRO A 570 6.64 -16.17 -19.52
N LYS A 571 6.33 -16.91 -20.57
CA LYS A 571 5.52 -18.14 -20.48
C LYS A 571 6.25 -19.19 -19.65
N ASN A 572 7.51 -19.40 -19.93
CA ASN A 572 8.40 -20.17 -19.08
C ASN A 572 9.16 -19.23 -18.13
N ARG A 573 8.95 -19.40 -16.81
CA ARG A 573 9.48 -18.49 -15.79
C ARG A 573 10.78 -18.96 -15.14
N GLU A 574 11.48 -19.90 -15.75
CA GLU A 574 12.79 -20.31 -15.24
C GLU A 574 13.81 -19.18 -15.43
N THR A 575 14.34 -18.69 -14.30
CA THR A 575 15.30 -17.58 -14.26
C THR A 575 16.35 -17.82 -13.18
N ARG A 576 17.57 -17.36 -13.44
CA ARG A 576 18.66 -17.33 -12.46
C ARG A 576 19.61 -16.17 -12.69
N ALA A 577 20.46 -15.90 -11.70
CA ALA A 577 21.57 -14.97 -11.88
C ALA A 577 22.67 -15.63 -12.74
N PRO A 578 23.35 -14.88 -13.61
CA PRO A 578 24.45 -15.39 -14.40
C PRO A 578 25.74 -15.52 -13.57
N LEU A 579 26.54 -16.54 -13.87
CA LEU A 579 27.92 -16.60 -13.47
C LEU A 579 28.74 -15.66 -14.38
N LEU A 580 29.76 -15.04 -13.84
CA LEU A 580 30.62 -14.15 -14.66
C LEU A 580 31.26 -14.90 -15.82
N LYS A 581 31.75 -16.13 -15.60
CA LYS A 581 32.32 -16.98 -16.63
C LYS A 581 31.37 -17.30 -17.79
N GLU A 582 30.05 -17.29 -17.56
CA GLU A 582 29.07 -17.54 -18.60
C GLU A 582 28.86 -16.33 -19.53
N ILE A 583 29.20 -15.14 -19.04
CA ILE A 583 29.07 -13.89 -19.83
C ILE A 583 30.29 -13.61 -20.64
N LEU A 584 31.49 -13.98 -20.16
CA LEU A 584 32.78 -13.70 -20.82
C LEU A 584 32.85 -14.15 -22.30
N PRO A 585 32.29 -15.32 -22.71
CA PRO A 585 32.29 -15.72 -24.13
C PRO A 585 31.43 -14.78 -25.01
N HIS A 586 30.50 -14.04 -24.42
CA HIS A 586 29.57 -13.15 -25.11
C HIS A 586 29.90 -11.65 -24.93
N LYS A 587 31.16 -11.34 -24.53
CA LYS A 587 31.58 -9.96 -24.23
C LYS A 587 31.35 -8.98 -25.39
N ASP A 588 31.50 -9.41 -26.64
CA ASP A 588 31.36 -8.55 -27.82
C ASP A 588 29.87 -8.20 -28.11
N ALA A 589 28.93 -8.96 -27.56
CA ALA A 589 27.47 -8.71 -27.66
C ALA A 589 26.90 -8.00 -26.41
N LEU A 590 27.74 -7.80 -25.37
CA LEU A 590 27.34 -7.18 -24.15
C LEU A 590 27.19 -5.66 -24.37
N ASP A 591 26.14 -5.07 -23.80
CA ASP A 591 25.95 -3.61 -23.85
C ASP A 591 27.10 -2.91 -23.11
N PRO A 592 27.74 -1.86 -23.70
CA PRO A 592 28.88 -1.16 -23.11
C PRO A 592 28.68 -0.68 -21.68
N LYS A 593 27.44 -0.42 -21.26
CA LYS A 593 27.13 -0.06 -19.88
C LYS A 593 27.48 -1.16 -18.86
N TYR A 594 27.69 -2.38 -19.31
CA TYR A 594 28.07 -3.55 -18.51
C TYR A 594 29.55 -3.98 -18.66
N ASP A 595 30.34 -3.28 -19.47
CA ASP A 595 31.76 -3.61 -19.70
C ASP A 595 32.56 -3.68 -18.40
N PHE A 596 32.22 -2.91 -17.40
CA PHE A 596 32.87 -2.94 -16.10
C PHE A 596 32.80 -4.33 -15.43
N LEU A 597 31.76 -5.12 -15.73
CA LEU A 597 31.59 -6.49 -15.22
C LEU A 597 32.67 -7.43 -15.77
N LEU A 598 33.19 -7.20 -16.99
CA LEU A 598 34.19 -8.01 -17.62
C LEU A 598 35.55 -7.96 -16.88
N SER A 599 35.77 -6.93 -16.07
CA SER A 599 36.95 -6.76 -15.23
C SER A 599 36.76 -7.29 -13.78
N ALA A 600 35.61 -7.91 -13.48
CA ALA A 600 35.38 -8.47 -12.16
C ALA A 600 36.16 -9.78 -11.96
N PRO A 601 36.48 -10.16 -10.70
CA PRO A 601 37.06 -11.45 -10.39
C PRO A 601 36.13 -12.59 -10.81
N VAL A 602 36.64 -13.54 -11.61
CA VAL A 602 35.85 -14.68 -12.11
C VAL A 602 35.61 -15.73 -11.02
N GLU A 603 36.60 -15.87 -10.13
CA GLU A 603 36.58 -16.80 -8.99
C GLU A 603 37.03 -16.09 -7.72
N ASP A 604 36.66 -16.64 -6.57
CA ASP A 604 37.19 -16.19 -5.28
C ASP A 604 38.52 -16.86 -4.96
N ASN A 605 39.12 -16.53 -3.80
CA ASN A 605 40.39 -17.08 -3.34
C ASN A 605 40.39 -18.61 -3.12
N ASN A 606 39.21 -19.24 -3.15
CA ASN A 606 39.03 -20.69 -2.99
C ASN A 606 38.64 -21.39 -4.31
N GLY A 607 38.66 -20.69 -5.43
CA GLY A 607 38.26 -21.23 -6.75
C GLY A 607 36.76 -21.39 -6.95
N LEU A 608 35.95 -20.68 -6.18
CA LEU A 608 34.50 -20.66 -6.38
C LEU A 608 34.11 -19.61 -7.41
N ASP A 609 33.24 -19.99 -8.35
CA ASP A 609 32.74 -19.10 -9.40
C ASP A 609 31.98 -17.91 -8.82
N THR A 610 32.17 -16.74 -9.41
CA THR A 610 31.44 -15.54 -9.02
C THR A 610 30.11 -15.40 -9.77
N ILE A 611 29.06 -15.01 -9.01
CA ILE A 611 27.70 -14.78 -9.48
C ILE A 611 27.46 -13.29 -9.51
N ILE A 612 26.90 -12.79 -10.62
CA ILE A 612 26.54 -11.38 -10.74
C ILE A 612 25.20 -11.13 -10.03
N ARG A 613 25.21 -10.16 -9.15
CA ARG A 613 24.04 -9.73 -8.38
C ARG A 613 23.81 -8.21 -8.52
N PHE A 614 22.61 -7.76 -8.20
CA PHE A 614 22.23 -6.35 -8.22
C PHE A 614 21.70 -5.92 -6.87
N SER A 615 22.27 -4.86 -6.31
CA SER A 615 21.82 -4.27 -5.05
C SER A 615 20.67 -3.29 -5.30
N ARG A 616 19.48 -3.62 -4.83
CA ARG A 616 18.33 -2.70 -4.91
C ARG A 616 18.50 -1.43 -4.08
N LYS A 617 19.40 -1.47 -3.08
CA LYS A 617 19.67 -0.35 -2.18
C LYS A 617 20.60 0.68 -2.83
N THR A 618 21.75 0.23 -3.37
CA THR A 618 22.74 1.09 -4.01
C THR A 618 22.50 1.30 -5.51
N LYS A 619 21.62 0.47 -6.12
CA LYS A 619 21.38 0.45 -7.58
C LYS A 619 22.59 0.04 -8.41
N GLU A 620 23.49 -0.74 -7.85
CA GLU A 620 24.75 -1.16 -8.45
C GLU A 620 24.84 -2.67 -8.55
N HIS A 621 25.59 -3.14 -9.56
CA HIS A 621 25.96 -4.55 -9.67
C HIS A 621 27.16 -4.84 -8.79
N TYR A 622 27.20 -6.05 -8.26
CA TYR A 622 28.32 -6.60 -7.52
C TYR A 622 28.45 -8.10 -7.82
N VAL A 623 29.58 -8.68 -7.53
CA VAL A 623 29.79 -10.14 -7.65
C VAL A 623 29.97 -10.74 -6.27
N GLN A 624 29.47 -11.95 -6.08
CA GLN A 624 29.66 -12.73 -4.86
C GLN A 624 29.79 -14.21 -5.18
N THR A 625 30.35 -15.00 -4.27
CA THR A 625 30.35 -16.45 -4.37
C THR A 625 29.31 -17.08 -3.43
N GLU A 626 28.80 -18.24 -3.81
CA GLU A 626 27.76 -18.94 -3.07
C GLU A 626 28.16 -20.42 -2.86
N ILE A 627 27.80 -20.95 -1.67
CA ILE A 627 27.92 -22.36 -1.32
C ILE A 627 26.54 -22.85 -0.97
N ASP A 628 26.05 -23.89 -1.66
CA ASP A 628 24.68 -24.44 -1.49
C ASP A 628 23.59 -23.37 -1.59
N GLY A 629 23.74 -22.43 -2.54
CA GLY A 629 22.81 -21.33 -2.78
C GLY A 629 22.80 -20.23 -1.70
N LYS A 630 23.78 -20.22 -0.80
CA LYS A 630 23.96 -19.19 0.23
C LYS A 630 25.26 -18.42 -0.01
N PRO A 631 25.28 -17.08 0.25
CA PRO A 631 26.51 -16.30 0.13
C PRO A 631 27.65 -16.91 0.97
N SER A 632 28.81 -17.07 0.37
CA SER A 632 30.00 -17.62 1.04
C SER A 632 30.62 -16.67 2.08
N GLY A 633 30.29 -15.37 1.96
CA GLY A 633 30.91 -14.26 2.71
C GLY A 633 31.90 -13.46 1.89
N TRP A 634 32.32 -13.98 0.72
CA TRP A 634 33.16 -13.25 -0.23
C TRP A 634 32.27 -12.43 -1.20
N LYS A 635 32.59 -11.16 -1.39
CA LYS A 635 31.87 -10.22 -2.24
C LYS A 635 32.85 -9.21 -2.81
N ALA A 636 32.67 -8.80 -4.08
CA ALA A 636 33.35 -7.67 -4.67
C ALA A 636 32.38 -6.63 -5.20
N THR A 637 32.63 -5.36 -4.89
CA THR A 637 31.87 -4.19 -5.35
C THR A 637 32.73 -3.33 -6.25
N TYR A 638 32.09 -2.67 -7.24
CA TYR A 638 32.81 -1.80 -8.18
C TYR A 638 32.75 -0.36 -7.69
N GLU A 639 33.91 0.13 -7.18
CA GLU A 639 34.01 1.49 -6.60
C GLU A 639 35.20 2.24 -7.24
N LYS A 640 34.96 3.50 -7.62
CA LYS A 640 35.99 4.36 -8.21
C LYS A 640 36.76 3.70 -9.38
N ARG A 641 36.03 2.99 -10.24
CA ARG A 641 36.56 2.22 -11.40
C ARG A 641 37.49 1.05 -11.05
N LYS A 642 37.37 0.50 -9.84
CA LYS A 642 38.12 -0.69 -9.39
C LYS A 642 37.21 -1.63 -8.62
N TRP A 643 37.48 -2.92 -8.67
CA TRP A 643 36.82 -3.92 -7.85
C TRP A 643 37.45 -3.96 -6.46
N VAL A 644 36.63 -3.75 -5.44
CA VAL A 644 36.99 -3.80 -4.03
C VAL A 644 36.42 -5.09 -3.45
N ILE A 645 37.29 -5.96 -2.93
CA ILE A 645 36.92 -7.25 -2.38
C ILE A 645 36.67 -7.10 -0.88
N GLU A 646 35.53 -7.59 -0.43
CA GLU A 646 35.16 -7.71 0.98
C GLU A 646 35.08 -9.20 1.33
N GLU A 647 35.84 -9.64 2.28
CA GLU A 647 35.78 -11.01 2.81
C GLU A 647 35.41 -10.97 4.29
N LYS A 648 34.25 -11.46 4.64
CA LYS A 648 33.84 -11.60 6.04
C LYS A 648 34.45 -12.87 6.59
N ALA A 649 35.40 -12.76 7.54
CA ALA A 649 35.96 -13.89 8.25
C ALA A 649 34.87 -14.86 8.72
N LYS A 650 34.97 -16.13 8.34
CA LYS A 650 34.09 -17.19 8.85
C LYS A 650 34.19 -17.19 10.36
N LYS A 651 33.09 -16.94 11.09
CA LYS A 651 32.97 -17.29 12.51
C LYS A 651 33.24 -18.79 12.60
N ALA A 652 34.35 -19.15 13.29
CA ALA A 652 34.74 -20.54 13.49
C ALA A 652 33.53 -21.37 13.99
N PRO A 653 33.36 -22.60 13.49
CA PRO A 653 32.23 -23.44 13.94
C PRO A 653 32.42 -23.68 15.45
N LYS A 654 31.39 -23.35 16.24
CA LYS A 654 31.34 -23.73 17.65
C LYS A 654 31.57 -25.23 17.73
N LYS A 655 32.63 -25.66 18.44
CA LYS A 655 32.96 -27.06 18.72
C LYS A 655 31.67 -27.82 19.06
N ALA A 656 31.43 -28.88 18.31
CA ALA A 656 30.38 -29.86 18.56
C ALA A 656 30.51 -30.34 20.03
N LYS A 657 29.46 -30.18 20.82
CA LYS A 657 29.33 -30.84 22.10
C LYS A 657 29.24 -32.35 21.83
N ALA A 658 30.06 -33.09 22.55
CA ALA A 658 30.17 -34.52 22.48
C ALA A 658 28.82 -35.22 22.56
N GLU A 659 28.63 -36.24 21.74
CA GLU A 659 27.48 -37.16 21.72
C GLU A 659 27.22 -37.81 23.10
N PRO A 660 25.98 -37.85 23.54
CA PRO A 660 25.62 -38.76 24.64
C PRO A 660 25.43 -40.15 24.10
N LYS A 661 26.11 -41.11 24.77
CA LYS A 661 26.11 -42.54 24.51
C LYS A 661 24.69 -43.10 24.33
N ALA A 662 24.55 -43.95 23.31
CA ALA A 662 23.40 -44.76 22.98
C ALA A 662 22.85 -45.53 24.18
N LYS A 663 21.56 -45.40 24.48
CA LYS A 663 20.78 -46.37 25.27
C LYS A 663 19.95 -47.21 24.34
N ALA A 664 20.01 -48.49 24.62
CA ALA A 664 19.49 -49.62 23.84
C ALA A 664 17.97 -49.54 23.56
N LYS A 665 17.60 -49.98 22.36
CA LYS A 665 16.23 -50.23 21.91
C LYS A 665 15.56 -51.39 22.71
N PRO A 666 14.29 -51.29 23.06
CA PRO A 666 13.46 -52.49 23.29
C PRO A 666 12.73 -52.86 22.00
N LYS A 667 12.63 -54.17 21.82
CA LYS A 667 12.11 -54.90 20.67
C LYS A 667 10.64 -54.62 20.35
N ALA A 668 10.38 -54.62 19.06
CA ALA A 668 9.07 -54.56 18.43
C ALA A 668 8.18 -55.76 18.84
N LYS A 669 6.90 -55.48 19.07
CA LYS A 669 5.81 -56.48 18.96
C LYS A 669 4.95 -56.09 17.75
N ALA A 670 4.93 -57.02 16.80
CA ALA A 670 4.04 -57.01 15.65
C ALA A 670 2.58 -57.17 16.08
N LYS A 671 1.66 -56.43 15.51
CA LYS A 671 0.25 -56.83 15.32
C LYS A 671 -0.32 -56.16 14.05
N ALA A 672 -0.54 -57.04 13.09
CA ALA A 672 -1.67 -57.23 12.17
C ALA A 672 -2.38 -56.03 11.56
N LYS A 673 -2.30 -55.95 10.24
CA LYS A 673 -3.24 -55.27 9.34
C LYS A 673 -4.62 -55.98 9.35
N PRO A 674 -5.71 -55.28 9.06
CA PRO A 674 -6.72 -55.83 8.18
C PRO A 674 -6.78 -55.05 6.86
N LYS A 675 -6.83 -55.87 5.81
CA LYS A 675 -7.27 -55.49 4.45
C LYS A 675 -8.73 -55.07 4.48
N VAL A 676 -9.07 -53.98 3.81
CA VAL A 676 -10.31 -53.86 3.05
C VAL A 676 -9.92 -53.11 1.77
N GLU A 677 -9.75 -53.89 0.72
CA GLU A 677 -9.79 -53.46 -0.66
C GLU A 677 -11.16 -53.75 -1.23
N ALA A 678 -11.54 -52.82 -2.16
CA ALA A 678 -12.50 -53.00 -3.23
C ALA A 678 -13.99 -53.07 -2.86
N GLU A 679 -14.68 -51.98 -3.18
CA GLU A 679 -15.90 -51.95 -4.00
C GLU A 679 -16.48 -50.52 -3.93
N VAL A 680 -16.25 -49.75 -4.92
CA VAL A 680 -17.14 -48.72 -5.53
C VAL A 680 -16.41 -48.15 -6.77
N LYS A 681 -16.45 -48.95 -7.82
CA LYS A 681 -16.25 -48.48 -9.22
C LYS A 681 -17.17 -49.29 -10.10
N ALA A 682 -18.40 -48.90 -10.18
CA ALA A 682 -19.31 -49.21 -11.29
C ALA A 682 -20.70 -48.66 -10.94
N GLU A 683 -20.97 -47.46 -11.42
CA GLU A 683 -22.30 -46.93 -11.70
C GLU A 683 -22.20 -45.41 -11.83
N VAL A 684 -21.74 -44.94 -12.98
CA VAL A 684 -22.13 -43.69 -13.65
C VAL A 684 -21.55 -43.78 -15.07
N LYS A 685 -22.20 -44.58 -15.90
CA LYS A 685 -22.11 -44.52 -17.38
C LYS A 685 -23.37 -45.15 -17.96
N ALA A 686 -24.42 -44.39 -18.03
CA ALA A 686 -25.54 -44.53 -18.96
C ALA A 686 -26.53 -43.42 -18.63
N GLU A 687 -26.54 -42.38 -19.43
CA GLU A 687 -27.69 -41.54 -19.76
C GLU A 687 -27.21 -40.17 -20.25
N THR A 688 -26.75 -40.13 -21.47
CA THR A 688 -26.77 -38.92 -22.28
C THR A 688 -26.92 -39.34 -23.74
N ASN A 689 -28.16 -39.52 -24.16
CA ASN A 689 -28.59 -39.46 -25.54
C ASN A 689 -30.12 -39.33 -25.56
N ALA A 690 -30.62 -38.12 -25.56
CA ALA A 690 -31.92 -37.76 -26.16
C ALA A 690 -31.92 -36.27 -26.47
N LYS A 691 -31.83 -35.95 -27.74
CA LYS A 691 -32.31 -34.69 -28.33
C LYS A 691 -33.81 -34.63 -28.20
N PRO A 692 -34.42 -33.46 -28.08
CA PRO A 692 -35.66 -33.14 -28.76
C PRO A 692 -35.46 -32.05 -29.81
N GLU A 693 -35.90 -32.37 -31.01
CA GLU A 693 -36.42 -31.41 -32.01
C GLU A 693 -37.75 -30.85 -31.47
N ALA A 694 -37.89 -29.54 -31.55
CA ALA A 694 -38.96 -28.71 -32.05
C ALA A 694 -38.77 -27.25 -31.52
#